data_d9771abf4070bca63805a62b95452a9a
#
_entry.id   d9771abf4070bca63805a62b95452a9a
#
_cell.length_a   1.000
_cell.length_b   1.000
_cell.length_c   1.000
_cell.angle_alpha   90.00
_cell.angle_beta   90.00
_cell.angle_gamma   90.00
#
_symmetry.space_group_name_H-M   'P 1'
#
loop_
_entity.id
_entity.type
_entity.pdbx_description
1 polymer ?
#
loop_
_entity_poly.entity_id
_entity_poly.type
_entity_poly.pdbx_seq_one_letter_code
_entity_poly.pdbx_strand_id
1 'polypeptide(L)'
;MNNGSAQGSGGRVQYFWSEIRRRHVLRVAAYYVAGAWVLAQAGALLLGAFDAGAYTRLLIAVLVAGLPVALVLAWIFDVTPQGIERTLSLTKPAPEPLPSPPANAPQNSIAVLPFANLSHDPANEYFSDGLAEEIRNQLARVAGLRIAARTSSFAFKNRHEDVREIGRRLNVAALLEGGVRKDADRVRIDVQLVSTADGFNLWSQNFERQLGNTFQLQREVSDAVIAAVRERQGLNITSLPPSREAHSFEAYNAYLLGRHSFHQRTEAALQRAATHFQRAIELDPGYAAAYTGLSDTWMLLSERFYGNLAVEQAIARALPIAQKALALAPELAEAHASLGLLRLNEGEFDMAAASLGHAIELNPGYTMGHVWLGLVLLAQGRYAEAATRNLHAYKLDPLSPIVVTNAAFDALRFRHDDDARARFQAAIEIDPRFPVPYSGMSRICAVRGRLPEALDWIEKAIEIAPRRAFYRARRGLLRLQMGDLDGAAESIAEASERAPGNVFDAELVIALHMARREGAALARIAGGDAGREFSEAQRAYACVALGRLDEARALYDIAVPGARGEIDEVLNDDWVWRLPHWITRAHLRLAGGNTQRGRAELEEFINRANRLAAEGVWSGEVRYWAATALALLGEVDRAAESLRAAVDGGWRHAWWAKLDWNLRDHLDDPRIAGVLRVAEAVKERT
;
A
#
# COMPACT_ATOMS: atom_id res chain seq x y z
N MET A 1 -40.82 22.52 -27.85
CA MET A 1 -41.09 23.77 -27.09
C MET A 1 -40.56 23.59 -25.68
N ASN A 2 -39.46 24.26 -25.45
CA ASN A 2 -38.96 24.85 -24.20
C ASN A 2 -39.31 24.22 -22.84
N ASN A 3 -38.34 23.65 -22.20
CA ASN A 3 -38.06 23.88 -20.78
C ASN A 3 -36.60 23.47 -20.49
N GLY A 4 -35.69 24.36 -20.77
CA GLY A 4 -34.28 24.27 -20.39
C GLY A 4 -33.79 25.67 -20.04
N SER A 5 -33.85 26.08 -18.77
CA SER A 5 -33.07 27.22 -18.25
C SER A 5 -33.43 27.58 -16.79
N ALA A 6 -33.20 26.67 -15.82
CA ALA A 6 -33.29 27.04 -14.40
C ALA A 6 -32.31 26.32 -13.47
N GLN A 7 -31.33 25.55 -13.98
CA GLN A 7 -30.36 24.83 -13.12
C GLN A 7 -28.96 25.45 -13.08
N GLY A 8 -28.71 26.59 -13.70
CA GLY A 8 -27.35 27.16 -13.84
C GLY A 8 -26.89 28.12 -12.74
N SER A 9 -27.74 28.68 -11.89
CA SER A 9 -27.36 29.76 -10.96
C SER A 9 -27.00 29.29 -9.53
N GLY A 10 -27.64 28.24 -9.03
CA GLY A 10 -27.40 27.73 -7.68
C GLY A 10 -26.00 27.10 -7.51
N GLY A 11 -25.51 26.38 -8.51
CA GLY A 11 -24.20 25.72 -8.47
C GLY A 11 -23.02 26.71 -8.48
N ARG A 12 -23.13 27.82 -9.21
CA ARG A 12 -22.09 28.87 -9.24
C ARG A 12 -21.97 29.61 -7.91
N VAL A 13 -23.05 29.86 -7.24
CA VAL A 13 -23.07 30.53 -5.92
C VAL A 13 -22.51 29.62 -4.84
N GLN A 14 -22.88 28.33 -4.81
CA GLN A 14 -22.32 27.37 -3.87
C GLN A 14 -20.81 27.14 -4.08
N TYR A 15 -20.36 27.05 -5.33
CA TYR A 15 -18.95 26.98 -5.68
C TYR A 15 -18.17 28.21 -5.20
N PHE A 16 -18.67 29.40 -5.43
CA PHE A 16 -18.07 30.66 -4.99
C PHE A 16 -17.91 30.71 -3.46
N TRP A 17 -18.93 30.31 -2.69
CA TRP A 17 -18.87 30.28 -1.23
C TRP A 17 -17.92 29.20 -0.70
N SER A 18 -17.83 28.03 -1.34
CA SER A 18 -16.87 27.00 -0.98
C SER A 18 -15.43 27.46 -1.22
N GLU A 19 -15.18 28.21 -2.31
CA GLU A 19 -13.87 28.73 -2.64
C GLU A 19 -13.41 29.84 -1.69
N ILE A 20 -14.32 30.73 -1.27
CA ILE A 20 -14.04 31.75 -0.24
C ILE A 20 -13.66 31.11 1.10
N ARG A 21 -14.36 30.05 1.52
CA ARG A 21 -14.01 29.31 2.76
C ARG A 21 -12.67 28.61 2.65
N ARG A 22 -12.40 27.97 1.53
CA ARG A 22 -11.17 27.22 1.29
C ARG A 22 -9.92 28.10 1.29
N ARG A 23 -10.01 29.28 0.69
CA ARG A 23 -8.91 30.25 0.58
C ARG A 23 -8.75 31.14 1.81
N HIS A 24 -9.42 30.82 2.90
CA HIS A 24 -9.39 31.60 4.15
C HIS A 24 -9.67 33.11 4.00
N VAL A 25 -10.26 33.55 2.89
CA VAL A 25 -10.52 34.96 2.56
C VAL A 25 -11.27 35.66 3.70
N LEU A 26 -12.25 35.00 4.31
CA LEU A 26 -13.01 35.56 5.44
C LEU A 26 -12.14 35.76 6.69
N ARG A 27 -11.14 34.89 6.91
CA ARG A 27 -10.21 35.01 8.04
C ARG A 27 -9.26 36.19 7.84
N VAL A 28 -8.73 36.35 6.61
CA VAL A 28 -7.88 37.51 6.26
C VAL A 28 -8.67 38.81 6.34
N ALA A 29 -9.92 38.84 5.87
CA ALA A 29 -10.80 39.99 6.02
C ALA A 29 -11.01 40.37 7.50
N ALA A 30 -11.27 39.40 8.37
CA ALA A 30 -11.46 39.64 9.80
C ALA A 30 -10.19 40.20 10.46
N TYR A 31 -9.01 39.64 10.16
CA TYR A 31 -7.73 40.14 10.67
C TYR A 31 -7.40 41.52 10.15
N TYR A 32 -7.69 41.80 8.86
CA TYR A 32 -7.50 43.13 8.29
C TYR A 32 -8.38 44.18 8.98
N VAL A 33 -9.68 43.90 9.13
CA VAL A 33 -10.61 44.81 9.81
C VAL A 33 -10.19 45.07 11.25
N ALA A 34 -9.81 44.02 12.00
CA ALA A 34 -9.33 44.20 13.38
C ALA A 34 -8.05 45.02 13.45
N GLY A 35 -7.07 44.74 12.57
CA GLY A 35 -5.81 45.49 12.51
C GLY A 35 -6.03 46.96 12.08
N ALA A 36 -6.87 47.18 11.07
CA ALA A 36 -7.21 48.51 10.57
C ALA A 36 -7.94 49.32 11.65
N TRP A 37 -8.82 48.71 12.46
CA TRP A 37 -9.47 49.37 13.56
C TRP A 37 -8.47 49.80 14.64
N VAL A 38 -7.52 48.94 15.03
CA VAL A 38 -6.46 49.26 16.00
C VAL A 38 -5.57 50.39 15.47
N LEU A 39 -5.16 50.34 14.19
CA LEU A 39 -4.36 51.37 13.55
C LEU A 39 -5.09 52.72 13.46
N ALA A 40 -6.40 52.69 13.16
CA ALA A 40 -7.22 53.90 13.14
C ALA A 40 -7.31 54.56 14.55
N GLN A 41 -7.47 53.76 15.62
CA GLN A 41 -7.51 54.25 17.00
C GLN A 41 -6.15 54.80 17.45
N ALA A 42 -5.09 54.05 17.24
CA ALA A 42 -3.72 54.46 17.57
C ALA A 42 -3.31 55.69 16.76
N GLY A 43 -3.65 55.73 15.47
CA GLY A 43 -3.38 56.86 14.59
C GLY A 43 -4.16 58.13 14.98
N ALA A 44 -5.43 58.01 15.37
CA ALA A 44 -6.22 59.14 15.86
C ALA A 44 -5.64 59.74 17.16
N LEU A 45 -5.17 58.90 18.08
CA LEU A 45 -4.52 59.33 19.31
C LEU A 45 -3.19 60.03 19.05
N LEU A 46 -2.34 59.46 18.19
CA LEU A 46 -1.03 60.01 17.85
C LEU A 46 -1.17 61.33 17.05
N LEU A 47 -1.98 61.34 16.01
CA LEU A 47 -2.21 62.54 15.19
C LEU A 47 -2.86 63.68 15.98
N GLY A 48 -3.72 63.33 16.97
CA GLY A 48 -4.28 64.30 17.91
C GLY A 48 -3.23 64.90 18.83
N ALA A 49 -2.27 64.12 19.32
CA ALA A 49 -1.19 64.58 20.15
C ALA A 49 -0.17 65.53 19.45
N PHE A 50 -0.10 65.47 18.10
CA PHE A 50 0.74 66.33 17.30
C PHE A 50 -0.03 67.42 16.52
N ASP A 51 -1.23 67.74 16.90
CA ASP A 51 -2.13 68.73 16.26
C ASP A 51 -2.42 68.47 14.75
N ALA A 52 -2.22 67.23 14.34
CA ALA A 52 -2.32 66.76 12.98
C ALA A 52 -3.68 66.02 12.70
N GLY A 53 -4.71 66.29 13.45
CA GLY A 53 -6.02 65.61 13.35
C GLY A 53 -6.71 65.64 11.99
N ALA A 54 -6.35 66.62 11.13
CA ALA A 54 -6.84 66.67 9.76
C ALA A 54 -6.44 65.42 8.92
N TYR A 55 -5.32 64.72 9.24
CA TYR A 55 -4.84 63.56 8.54
C TYR A 55 -5.52 62.23 9.01
N THR A 56 -6.30 62.29 10.09
CA THR A 56 -7.05 61.08 10.56
C THR A 56 -8.05 60.59 9.52
N ARG A 57 -8.70 61.51 8.82
CA ARG A 57 -9.63 61.15 7.72
C ARG A 57 -8.90 60.50 6.55
N LEU A 58 -7.71 60.97 6.22
CA LEU A 58 -6.87 60.38 5.18
C LEU A 58 -6.40 58.97 5.57
N LEU A 59 -6.00 58.79 6.82
CA LEU A 59 -5.60 57.45 7.36
C LEU A 59 -6.76 56.47 7.25
N ILE A 60 -7.96 56.84 7.66
CA ILE A 60 -9.14 55.99 7.57
C ILE A 60 -9.47 55.68 6.10
N ALA A 61 -9.39 56.67 5.17
CA ALA A 61 -9.61 56.44 3.76
C ALA A 61 -8.63 55.46 3.15
N VAL A 62 -7.36 55.54 3.53
CA VAL A 62 -6.32 54.58 3.07
C VAL A 62 -6.57 53.16 3.61
N LEU A 63 -6.96 53.03 4.89
CA LEU A 63 -7.29 51.74 5.47
C LEU A 63 -8.53 51.11 4.84
N VAL A 64 -9.55 51.90 4.49
CA VAL A 64 -10.75 51.42 3.80
C VAL A 64 -10.40 51.01 2.37
N ALA A 65 -9.60 51.78 1.64
CA ALA A 65 -9.16 51.47 0.28
C ALA A 65 -8.20 50.23 0.23
N GLY A 66 -7.48 49.94 1.32
CA GLY A 66 -6.63 48.76 1.45
C GLY A 66 -7.40 47.44 1.57
N LEU A 67 -8.65 47.44 2.03
CA LEU A 67 -9.45 46.21 2.20
C LEU A 67 -9.66 45.44 0.89
N PRO A 68 -10.10 46.06 -0.23
CA PRO A 68 -10.19 45.36 -1.51
C PRO A 68 -8.85 44.74 -1.97
N VAL A 69 -7.75 45.46 -1.76
CA VAL A 69 -6.42 44.98 -2.10
C VAL A 69 -6.04 43.76 -1.27
N ALA A 70 -6.30 43.80 0.05
CA ALA A 70 -6.07 42.66 0.94
C ALA A 70 -6.92 41.44 0.53
N LEU A 71 -8.15 41.63 0.12
CA LEU A 71 -9.02 40.56 -0.35
C LEU A 71 -8.55 39.96 -1.67
N VAL A 72 -8.06 40.78 -2.60
CA VAL A 72 -7.46 40.30 -3.88
C VAL A 72 -6.17 39.54 -3.60
N LEU A 73 -5.33 40.01 -2.70
CA LEU A 73 -4.12 39.30 -2.32
C LEU A 73 -4.43 37.97 -1.62
N ALA A 74 -5.43 37.93 -0.71
CA ALA A 74 -5.90 36.69 -0.10
C ALA A 74 -6.55 35.71 -1.09
N TRP A 75 -7.01 36.21 -2.22
CA TRP A 75 -7.50 35.37 -3.34
C TRP A 75 -6.37 34.76 -4.16
N ILE A 76 -5.24 35.46 -4.28
CA ILE A 76 -4.09 35.05 -5.11
C ILE A 76 -3.04 34.27 -4.29
N PHE A 77 -2.89 34.60 -3.00
CA PHE A 77 -1.86 34.04 -2.12
C PHE A 77 -2.48 33.45 -0.88
N ASP A 78 -1.92 32.33 -0.42
CA ASP A 78 -2.25 31.73 0.89
C ASP A 78 -1.11 31.99 1.87
N VAL A 79 -1.43 32.28 3.13
CA VAL A 79 -0.45 32.49 4.20
C VAL A 79 -0.33 31.20 4.97
N THR A 80 0.75 30.45 4.73
CA THR A 80 1.09 29.23 5.44
C THR A 80 2.11 29.49 6.56
N PRO A 81 2.30 28.61 7.52
CA PRO A 81 3.37 28.72 8.53
C PRO A 81 4.77 28.76 7.90
N GLN A 82 4.91 28.33 6.64
CA GLN A 82 6.17 28.32 5.87
C GLN A 82 6.37 29.58 5.01
N GLY A 83 5.38 30.47 4.91
CA GLY A 83 5.47 31.70 4.13
C GLY A 83 4.24 32.00 3.27
N ILE A 84 4.39 32.94 2.32
CA ILE A 84 3.33 33.34 1.39
C ILE A 84 3.49 32.56 0.08
N GLU A 85 2.52 31.67 -0.19
CA GLU A 85 2.48 30.87 -1.42
C GLU A 85 1.37 31.34 -2.36
N ARG A 86 1.63 31.25 -3.69
CA ARG A 86 0.62 31.57 -4.69
C ARG A 86 -0.41 30.45 -4.75
N THR A 87 -1.65 30.76 -4.45
CA THR A 87 -2.78 29.83 -4.56
C THR A 87 -2.93 29.37 -6.02
N LEU A 88 -2.61 28.11 -6.31
CA LEU A 88 -2.79 27.52 -7.64
C LEU A 88 -4.30 27.51 -7.99
N SER A 89 -4.66 28.14 -9.10
CA SER A 89 -6.02 28.04 -9.63
C SER A 89 -6.24 26.60 -10.10
N LEU A 90 -7.30 25.95 -9.60
CA LEU A 90 -7.75 24.64 -10.09
C LEU A 90 -8.41 24.82 -11.47
N THR A 91 -7.60 25.09 -12.51
CA THR A 91 -7.98 24.91 -13.91
C THR A 91 -7.59 23.54 -14.46
N LYS A 92 -7.02 22.64 -13.61
CA LYS A 92 -7.10 21.20 -13.86
C LYS A 92 -8.42 20.70 -13.23
N PRO A 93 -9.17 19.84 -13.92
CA PRO A 93 -10.28 19.17 -13.29
C PRO A 93 -9.77 18.59 -11.97
N ALA A 94 -10.51 18.79 -10.88
CA ALA A 94 -10.26 18.07 -9.65
C ALA A 94 -9.99 16.61 -10.02
N PRO A 95 -9.01 15.92 -9.42
CA PRO A 95 -8.91 14.48 -9.61
C PRO A 95 -10.31 13.95 -9.49
N GLU A 96 -10.78 13.22 -10.51
CA GLU A 96 -12.10 12.61 -10.43
C GLU A 96 -12.18 12.00 -9.03
N PRO A 97 -13.15 12.37 -8.20
CA PRO A 97 -13.31 11.72 -6.91
C PRO A 97 -13.31 10.25 -7.23
N LEU A 98 -12.57 9.45 -6.45
CA LEU A 98 -12.55 7.98 -6.54
C LEU A 98 -13.89 7.56 -7.10
N PRO A 99 -13.97 6.87 -8.26
CA PRO A 99 -15.22 6.72 -9.00
C PRO A 99 -16.29 6.40 -7.98
N SER A 100 -17.20 7.34 -7.82
CA SER A 100 -18.32 7.18 -6.87
C SER A 100 -18.87 5.82 -7.22
N PRO A 101 -19.02 4.87 -6.29
CA PRO A 101 -19.56 3.56 -6.61
C PRO A 101 -20.78 3.81 -7.49
N PRO A 102 -20.94 3.09 -8.60
CA PRO A 102 -21.96 3.36 -9.59
C PRO A 102 -23.27 3.58 -8.86
N ALA A 103 -24.06 4.56 -9.28
CA ALA A 103 -25.29 5.01 -8.60
C ALA A 103 -26.30 3.86 -8.32
N ASN A 104 -26.05 2.67 -8.89
CA ASN A 104 -26.80 1.45 -8.65
C ASN A 104 -25.84 0.34 -8.27
N ALA A 105 -25.79 -0.02 -6.98
CA ALA A 105 -25.15 -1.23 -6.52
C ALA A 105 -25.76 -2.46 -7.25
N PRO A 106 -24.94 -3.49 -7.60
CA PRO A 106 -25.47 -4.69 -8.23
C PRO A 106 -26.55 -5.31 -7.36
N GLN A 107 -27.75 -5.54 -7.89
CA GLN A 107 -28.91 -6.03 -7.13
C GLN A 107 -28.64 -7.36 -6.40
N ASN A 108 -27.73 -8.18 -6.93
CA ASN A 108 -27.30 -9.46 -6.36
C ASN A 108 -26.10 -9.31 -5.39
N SER A 109 -25.97 -8.19 -4.70
CA SER A 109 -24.84 -7.92 -3.79
C SER A 109 -25.31 -7.69 -2.36
N ILE A 110 -24.61 -8.34 -1.42
CA ILE A 110 -24.91 -8.32 0.02
C ILE A 110 -23.64 -8.08 0.82
N ALA A 111 -23.71 -7.29 1.88
CA ALA A 111 -22.70 -7.30 2.93
C ALA A 111 -23.29 -7.93 4.20
N VAL A 112 -22.54 -8.86 4.79
CA VAL A 112 -22.86 -9.43 6.11
C VAL A 112 -22.08 -8.61 7.13
N LEU A 113 -22.80 -7.80 7.93
CA LEU A 113 -22.19 -7.02 8.99
C LEU A 113 -21.86 -7.91 10.20
N PRO A 114 -20.89 -7.51 11.05
CA PRO A 114 -20.63 -8.21 12.31
C PRO A 114 -21.91 -8.22 13.17
N PHE A 115 -22.28 -9.37 13.68
CA PHE A 115 -23.46 -9.48 14.51
C PHE A 115 -23.19 -8.93 15.91
N ALA A 116 -24.17 -8.23 16.46
CA ALA A 116 -24.09 -7.70 17.82
C ALA A 116 -24.09 -8.85 18.85
N ASN A 117 -23.18 -8.78 19.81
CA ASN A 117 -23.24 -9.69 20.97
C ASN A 117 -24.34 -9.23 21.93
N LEU A 118 -25.45 -9.94 21.95
CA LEU A 118 -26.59 -9.72 22.84
C LEU A 118 -26.53 -10.60 24.11
N SER A 119 -25.43 -11.36 24.29
CA SER A 119 -25.19 -12.15 25.48
C SER A 119 -24.80 -11.26 26.66
N HIS A 120 -25.01 -11.71 27.88
CA HIS A 120 -24.59 -11.00 29.10
C HIS A 120 -23.06 -10.95 29.27
N ASP A 121 -22.33 -11.88 28.62
CA ASP A 121 -20.88 -12.00 28.71
C ASP A 121 -20.21 -11.40 27.47
N PRO A 122 -19.41 -10.29 27.65
CA PRO A 122 -18.62 -9.70 26.56
C PRO A 122 -17.60 -10.67 25.93
N ALA A 123 -17.18 -11.70 26.66
CA ALA A 123 -16.27 -12.71 26.15
C ALA A 123 -16.87 -13.53 24.98
N ASN A 124 -18.19 -13.48 24.74
CA ASN A 124 -18.84 -14.12 23.60
C ASN A 124 -18.78 -13.31 22.28
N GLU A 125 -18.10 -12.16 22.25
CA GLU A 125 -17.93 -11.32 21.07
C GLU A 125 -17.34 -12.10 19.88
N TYR A 126 -16.29 -12.92 20.11
CA TYR A 126 -15.69 -13.75 19.08
C TYR A 126 -16.68 -14.73 18.43
N PHE A 127 -17.67 -15.19 19.19
CA PHE A 127 -18.67 -16.13 18.68
C PHE A 127 -19.64 -15.44 17.73
N SER A 128 -20.12 -14.23 18.08
CA SER A 128 -20.99 -13.42 17.21
C SER A 128 -20.28 -13.02 15.93
N ASP A 129 -19.00 -12.59 16.01
CA ASP A 129 -18.15 -12.27 14.87
C ASP A 129 -17.93 -13.50 13.97
N GLY A 130 -17.57 -14.62 14.58
CA GLY A 130 -17.29 -15.84 13.84
C GLY A 130 -18.53 -16.40 13.14
N LEU A 131 -19.70 -16.30 13.76
CA LEU A 131 -20.95 -16.72 13.15
C LEU A 131 -21.31 -15.88 11.91
N ALA A 132 -21.18 -14.55 12.01
CA ALA A 132 -21.38 -13.65 10.88
C ALA A 132 -20.37 -13.95 9.74
N GLU A 133 -19.11 -14.24 10.08
CA GLU A 133 -18.07 -14.62 9.12
C GLU A 133 -18.39 -15.93 8.41
N GLU A 134 -18.84 -16.95 9.12
CA GLU A 134 -19.19 -18.25 8.52
C GLU A 134 -20.42 -18.17 7.61
N ILE A 135 -21.46 -17.42 8.01
CA ILE A 135 -22.61 -17.13 7.14
C ILE A 135 -22.15 -16.41 5.87
N ARG A 136 -21.27 -15.41 6.00
CA ARG A 136 -20.67 -14.72 4.86
C ARG A 136 -19.91 -15.69 3.95
N ASN A 137 -19.11 -16.59 4.51
CA ASN A 137 -18.35 -17.59 3.77
C ASN A 137 -19.25 -18.55 3.00
N GLN A 138 -20.34 -19.00 3.61
CA GLN A 138 -21.32 -19.85 2.94
C GLN A 138 -22.02 -19.11 1.78
N LEU A 139 -22.46 -17.87 2.00
CA LEU A 139 -23.08 -17.05 0.97
C LEU A 139 -22.11 -16.73 -0.19
N ALA A 140 -20.83 -16.57 0.09
CA ALA A 140 -19.81 -16.28 -0.93
C ALA A 140 -19.56 -17.44 -1.92
N ARG A 141 -19.95 -18.68 -1.57
CA ARG A 141 -19.88 -19.87 -2.45
C ARG A 141 -21.08 -19.98 -3.39
N VAL A 142 -22.07 -19.14 -3.25
CA VAL A 142 -23.31 -19.19 -4.02
C VAL A 142 -23.09 -18.48 -5.35
N ALA A 143 -23.16 -19.24 -6.45
CA ALA A 143 -23.02 -18.68 -7.79
C ALA A 143 -24.11 -17.61 -8.06
N GLY A 144 -23.70 -16.49 -8.64
CA GLY A 144 -24.59 -15.38 -8.94
C GLY A 144 -24.81 -14.41 -7.78
N LEU A 145 -24.29 -14.64 -6.58
CA LEU A 145 -24.35 -13.74 -5.44
C LEU A 145 -22.98 -13.08 -5.20
N ARG A 146 -22.97 -11.77 -5.03
CA ARG A 146 -21.77 -10.99 -4.71
C ARG A 146 -21.78 -10.63 -3.23
N ILE A 147 -20.80 -11.12 -2.50
CA ILE A 147 -20.70 -10.88 -1.06
C ILE A 147 -19.51 -9.96 -0.77
N ALA A 148 -19.76 -8.88 -0.02
CA ALA A 148 -18.69 -8.00 0.44
C ALA A 148 -17.68 -8.77 1.30
N ALA A 149 -16.41 -8.39 1.17
CA ALA A 149 -15.36 -9.01 1.94
C ALA A 149 -15.51 -8.72 3.45
N ARG A 150 -14.98 -9.64 4.26
CA ARG A 150 -15.04 -9.53 5.73
C ARG A 150 -14.46 -8.21 6.23
N THR A 151 -13.26 -7.85 5.77
CA THR A 151 -12.55 -6.66 6.25
C THR A 151 -13.39 -5.40 6.06
N SER A 152 -13.99 -5.23 4.88
CA SER A 152 -14.86 -4.10 4.59
C SER A 152 -16.15 -4.11 5.40
N SER A 153 -16.79 -5.27 5.57
CA SER A 153 -18.02 -5.40 6.37
C SER A 153 -17.75 -5.11 7.86
N PHE A 154 -16.62 -5.59 8.39
CA PHE A 154 -16.24 -5.45 9.80
C PHE A 154 -15.69 -4.06 10.14
N ALA A 155 -15.37 -3.22 9.15
CA ALA A 155 -15.03 -1.81 9.35
C ALA A 155 -16.19 -1.01 9.98
N PHE A 156 -17.41 -1.52 9.90
CA PHE A 156 -18.61 -0.91 10.50
C PHE A 156 -18.96 -1.48 11.89
N LYS A 157 -18.12 -2.36 12.44
CA LYS A 157 -18.34 -2.89 13.77
C LYS A 157 -18.43 -1.78 14.82
N ASN A 158 -19.47 -1.84 15.67
CA ASN A 158 -19.73 -0.83 16.70
C ASN A 158 -19.92 0.61 16.19
N ARG A 159 -20.30 0.77 14.91
CA ARG A 159 -20.63 2.07 14.33
C ARG A 159 -22.12 2.17 14.06
N HIS A 160 -22.71 3.29 14.43
CA HIS A 160 -24.11 3.60 14.12
C HIS A 160 -24.16 4.49 12.88
N GLU A 161 -23.85 3.92 11.73
CA GLU A 161 -23.92 4.63 10.44
C GLU A 161 -25.25 4.27 9.73
N ASP A 162 -25.72 5.20 8.87
CA ASP A 162 -26.92 4.95 8.05
C ASP A 162 -26.67 3.78 7.08
N VAL A 163 -27.62 2.83 7.02
CA VAL A 163 -27.58 1.66 6.13
C VAL A 163 -27.30 2.03 4.67
N ARG A 164 -27.85 3.15 4.22
CA ARG A 164 -27.63 3.65 2.86
C ARG A 164 -26.19 4.10 2.64
N GLU A 165 -25.57 4.71 3.62
CA GLU A 165 -24.17 5.12 3.56
C GLU A 165 -23.24 3.89 3.60
N ILE A 166 -23.52 2.91 4.45
CA ILE A 166 -22.79 1.64 4.47
C ILE A 166 -22.89 0.96 3.11
N GLY A 167 -24.11 0.85 2.56
CA GLY A 167 -24.36 0.26 1.25
C GLY A 167 -23.61 0.94 0.12
N ARG A 168 -23.55 2.28 0.15
CA ARG A 168 -22.80 3.09 -0.83
C ARG A 168 -21.30 2.82 -0.74
N ARG A 169 -20.72 2.78 0.48
CA ARG A 169 -19.29 2.52 0.72
C ARG A 169 -18.87 1.11 0.35
N LEU A 170 -19.74 0.12 0.59
CA LEU A 170 -19.51 -1.29 0.25
C LEU A 170 -19.93 -1.65 -1.17
N ASN A 171 -20.66 -0.76 -1.85
CA ASN A 171 -21.26 -0.98 -3.17
C ASN A 171 -22.12 -2.26 -3.21
N VAL A 172 -23.04 -2.39 -2.24
CA VAL A 172 -23.96 -3.51 -2.11
C VAL A 172 -25.41 -3.04 -2.06
N ALA A 173 -26.33 -3.87 -2.58
CA ALA A 173 -27.77 -3.59 -2.63
C ALA A 173 -28.50 -3.90 -1.31
N ALA A 174 -27.95 -4.80 -0.49
CA ALA A 174 -28.54 -5.16 0.79
C ALA A 174 -27.47 -5.39 1.87
N LEU A 175 -27.86 -5.17 3.14
CA LEU A 175 -27.08 -5.51 4.31
C LEU A 175 -27.76 -6.63 5.08
N LEU A 176 -27.01 -7.66 5.47
CA LEU A 176 -27.43 -8.64 6.45
C LEU A 176 -26.86 -8.21 7.80
N GLU A 177 -27.72 -7.88 8.73
CA GLU A 177 -27.36 -7.48 10.09
C GLU A 177 -28.14 -8.31 11.11
N GLY A 178 -27.67 -8.35 12.35
CA GLY A 178 -28.33 -9.13 13.37
C GLY A 178 -27.63 -9.10 14.72
N GLY A 179 -28.15 -9.90 15.63
CA GLY A 179 -27.61 -10.09 16.96
C GLY A 179 -27.62 -11.54 17.37
N VAL A 180 -26.64 -11.92 18.18
CA VAL A 180 -26.45 -13.25 18.70
C VAL A 180 -26.55 -13.24 20.25
N ARG A 181 -27.41 -14.04 20.78
CA ARG A 181 -27.46 -14.32 22.22
C ARG A 181 -27.06 -15.78 22.44
N LYS A 182 -25.96 -15.97 23.13
CA LYS A 182 -25.46 -17.27 23.57
C LYS A 182 -25.70 -17.40 25.06
N ASP A 183 -26.54 -18.33 25.44
CA ASP A 183 -26.76 -18.79 26.80
C ASP A 183 -26.13 -20.17 26.97
N ALA A 184 -26.07 -20.71 28.18
CA ALA A 184 -25.28 -21.89 28.54
C ALA A 184 -25.37 -23.06 27.53
N ASP A 185 -26.57 -23.41 27.05
CA ASP A 185 -26.81 -24.53 26.13
C ASP A 185 -27.53 -24.15 24.84
N ARG A 186 -27.90 -22.87 24.66
CA ARG A 186 -28.67 -22.36 23.53
C ARG A 186 -27.99 -21.18 22.84
N VAL A 187 -28.24 -21.08 21.55
CA VAL A 187 -27.91 -19.90 20.75
C VAL A 187 -29.17 -19.43 20.03
N ARG A 188 -29.43 -18.14 20.15
CA ARG A 188 -30.46 -17.43 19.39
C ARG A 188 -29.83 -16.38 18.51
N ILE A 189 -30.25 -16.35 17.25
CA ILE A 189 -29.83 -15.34 16.25
C ILE A 189 -31.07 -14.61 15.77
N ASP A 190 -31.04 -13.30 15.88
CA ASP A 190 -32.03 -12.42 15.28
C ASP A 190 -31.35 -11.78 14.04
N VAL A 191 -31.89 -12.02 12.85
CA VAL A 191 -31.27 -11.61 11.57
C VAL A 191 -32.26 -10.83 10.74
N GLN A 192 -31.77 -9.78 10.08
CA GLN A 192 -32.55 -9.01 9.12
C GLN A 192 -31.74 -8.64 7.88
N LEU A 193 -32.41 -8.65 6.73
CA LEU A 193 -31.88 -8.18 5.45
C LEU A 193 -32.50 -6.82 5.16
N VAL A 194 -31.67 -5.78 5.00
CA VAL A 194 -32.08 -4.39 4.86
C VAL A 194 -31.65 -3.87 3.49
N SER A 195 -32.54 -3.20 2.77
CA SER A 195 -32.24 -2.52 1.50
C SER A 195 -31.34 -1.30 1.72
N THR A 196 -30.27 -1.19 0.95
CA THR A 196 -29.38 -0.03 1.00
C THR A 196 -29.89 1.15 0.18
N ALA A 197 -30.92 0.96 -0.64
CA ALA A 197 -31.49 2.01 -1.47
C ALA A 197 -32.36 2.96 -0.63
N ASP A 198 -33.16 2.41 0.28
CA ASP A 198 -34.19 3.12 1.04
C ASP A 198 -34.15 2.87 2.55
N GLY A 199 -33.37 1.87 3.02
CA GLY A 199 -33.26 1.52 4.43
C GLY A 199 -34.39 0.65 4.96
N PHE A 200 -35.31 0.16 4.08
CA PHE A 200 -36.40 -0.70 4.52
C PHE A 200 -35.96 -2.13 4.72
N ASN A 201 -36.58 -2.77 5.73
CA ASN A 201 -36.37 -4.19 5.99
C ASN A 201 -36.97 -5.03 4.86
N LEU A 202 -36.15 -5.83 4.20
CA LEU A 202 -36.56 -6.75 3.13
C LEU A 202 -37.04 -8.07 3.70
N TRP A 203 -36.42 -8.55 4.76
CA TRP A 203 -36.71 -9.80 5.40
C TRP A 203 -36.12 -9.83 6.82
N SER A 204 -36.80 -10.51 7.76
CA SER A 204 -36.27 -10.77 9.09
C SER A 204 -36.76 -12.10 9.61
N GLN A 205 -35.93 -12.78 10.36
CA GLN A 205 -36.27 -14.05 11.01
C GLN A 205 -35.42 -14.29 12.26
N ASN A 206 -35.98 -15.02 13.20
CA ASN A 206 -35.32 -15.46 14.43
C ASN A 206 -35.08 -16.97 14.36
N PHE A 207 -33.86 -17.34 14.75
CA PHE A 207 -33.45 -18.75 14.81
C PHE A 207 -33.01 -19.07 16.23
N GLU A 208 -33.41 -20.24 16.76
CA GLU A 208 -32.99 -20.72 18.08
C GLU A 208 -32.67 -22.20 18.01
N ARG A 209 -31.49 -22.60 18.49
CA ARG A 209 -31.00 -23.97 18.49
C ARG A 209 -30.17 -24.25 19.75
N GLN A 210 -30.01 -25.53 20.06
CA GLN A 210 -28.98 -25.94 21.02
C GLN A 210 -27.57 -25.67 20.48
N LEU A 211 -26.63 -25.36 21.36
CA LEU A 211 -25.28 -24.94 21.02
C LEU A 211 -24.55 -25.99 20.16
N GLY A 212 -24.77 -27.30 20.41
CA GLY A 212 -24.23 -28.38 19.60
C GLY A 212 -24.71 -28.42 18.14
N ASN A 213 -25.80 -27.72 17.81
CA ASN A 213 -26.40 -27.68 16.47
C ASN A 213 -26.09 -26.34 15.73
N THR A 214 -25.03 -25.65 16.11
CA THR A 214 -24.68 -24.35 15.55
C THR A 214 -24.41 -24.39 14.03
N PHE A 215 -23.86 -25.46 13.50
CA PHE A 215 -23.65 -25.65 12.05
C PHE A 215 -24.98 -25.72 11.27
N GLN A 216 -25.96 -26.48 11.81
CA GLN A 216 -27.28 -26.51 11.20
C GLN A 216 -27.92 -25.12 11.22
N LEU A 217 -27.75 -24.37 12.30
CA LEU A 217 -28.23 -23.01 12.44
C LEU A 217 -27.61 -22.06 11.39
N GLN A 218 -26.30 -22.12 11.15
CA GLN A 218 -25.63 -21.33 10.11
C GLN A 218 -26.18 -21.62 8.72
N ARG A 219 -26.38 -22.89 8.42
CA ARG A 219 -26.96 -23.34 7.15
C ARG A 219 -28.40 -22.87 6.97
N GLU A 220 -29.23 -23.01 8.00
CA GLU A 220 -30.62 -22.53 7.98
C GLU A 220 -30.69 -21.00 7.75
N VAL A 221 -29.85 -20.23 8.42
CA VAL A 221 -29.75 -18.76 8.19
C VAL A 221 -29.34 -18.47 6.76
N SER A 222 -28.32 -19.13 6.26
CA SER A 222 -27.81 -18.89 4.90
C SER A 222 -28.85 -19.29 3.84
N ASP A 223 -29.51 -20.44 3.99
CA ASP A 223 -30.57 -20.89 3.08
C ASP A 223 -31.78 -19.93 3.08
N ALA A 224 -32.16 -19.42 4.26
CA ALA A 224 -33.24 -18.45 4.40
C ALA A 224 -32.90 -17.10 3.74
N VAL A 225 -31.64 -16.62 3.87
CA VAL A 225 -31.18 -15.41 3.18
C VAL A 225 -31.20 -15.60 1.67
N ILE A 226 -30.71 -16.75 1.15
CA ILE A 226 -30.74 -17.07 -0.28
C ILE A 226 -32.19 -17.11 -0.79
N ALA A 227 -33.10 -17.72 -0.06
CA ALA A 227 -34.50 -17.76 -0.42
C ALA A 227 -35.12 -16.36 -0.50
N ALA A 228 -34.85 -15.51 0.49
CA ALA A 228 -35.35 -14.13 0.53
C ALA A 228 -34.81 -13.29 -0.64
N VAL A 229 -33.54 -13.48 -1.01
CA VAL A 229 -32.93 -12.77 -2.15
C VAL A 229 -33.49 -13.25 -3.49
N ARG A 230 -33.69 -14.56 -3.64
CA ARG A 230 -34.34 -15.14 -4.85
C ARG A 230 -35.73 -14.60 -5.08
N GLU A 231 -36.55 -14.62 -4.05
CA GLU A 231 -37.95 -14.20 -4.11
C GLU A 231 -38.09 -12.74 -4.57
N ARG A 232 -37.21 -11.87 -4.05
CA ARG A 232 -37.33 -10.44 -4.29
C ARG A 232 -36.64 -9.94 -5.54
N GLN A 233 -35.57 -10.59 -5.96
CA GLN A 233 -34.73 -10.10 -7.07
C GLN A 233 -34.90 -10.90 -8.36
N GLY A 234 -35.68 -11.98 -8.35
CA GLY A 234 -35.89 -12.83 -9.52
C GLY A 234 -34.59 -13.50 -10.03
N LEU A 235 -33.57 -13.63 -9.18
CA LEU A 235 -32.26 -14.10 -9.56
C LEU A 235 -32.19 -15.62 -9.59
N ASN A 236 -31.55 -16.15 -10.62
CA ASN A 236 -31.26 -17.58 -10.74
C ASN A 236 -30.04 -17.94 -9.86
N ILE A 237 -30.22 -17.97 -8.55
CA ILE A 237 -29.17 -18.29 -7.57
C ILE A 237 -29.24 -19.77 -7.23
N THR A 238 -28.11 -20.48 -7.32
CA THR A 238 -28.02 -21.90 -6.96
C THR A 238 -28.13 -22.12 -5.44
N SER A 239 -28.49 -23.33 -5.03
CA SER A 239 -28.45 -23.73 -3.62
C SER A 239 -27.02 -23.79 -3.09
N LEU A 240 -26.87 -23.69 -1.76
CA LEU A 240 -25.58 -23.87 -1.09
C LEU A 240 -24.95 -25.22 -1.46
N PRO A 241 -23.67 -25.25 -1.84
CA PRO A 241 -22.95 -26.51 -1.97
C PRO A 241 -22.83 -27.20 -0.60
N PRO A 242 -22.69 -28.53 -0.54
CA PRO A 242 -22.46 -29.23 0.69
C PRO A 242 -21.16 -28.74 1.36
N SER A 243 -21.21 -28.36 2.63
CA SER A 243 -20.04 -27.98 3.41
C SER A 243 -19.60 -29.15 4.29
N ARG A 244 -18.27 -29.34 4.42
CA ARG A 244 -17.70 -30.19 5.47
C ARG A 244 -17.61 -29.35 6.75
N GLU A 245 -18.47 -29.67 7.68
CA GLU A 245 -18.57 -29.00 8.99
C GLU A 245 -17.63 -29.68 9.99
N ALA A 246 -17.23 -28.98 11.06
CA ALA A 246 -16.56 -29.60 12.19
C ALA A 246 -17.49 -30.65 12.85
N HIS A 247 -16.89 -31.73 13.31
CA HIS A 247 -17.68 -32.83 13.95
C HIS A 247 -17.95 -32.53 15.42
N SER A 248 -17.32 -31.52 16.03
CA SER A 248 -17.55 -31.10 17.40
C SER A 248 -17.69 -29.59 17.57
N PHE A 249 -18.58 -29.17 18.44
CA PHE A 249 -18.74 -27.74 18.77
C PHE A 249 -17.48 -27.17 19.43
N GLU A 250 -16.79 -27.97 20.24
CA GLU A 250 -15.54 -27.55 20.90
C GLU A 250 -14.43 -27.24 19.88
N ALA A 251 -14.29 -28.06 18.81
CA ALA A 251 -13.37 -27.82 17.73
C ALA A 251 -13.73 -26.53 16.98
N TYR A 252 -15.01 -26.35 16.69
CA TYR A 252 -15.51 -25.15 16.05
C TYR A 252 -15.24 -23.90 16.91
N ASN A 253 -15.53 -23.95 18.19
CA ASN A 253 -15.30 -22.85 19.11
C ASN A 253 -13.80 -22.46 19.18
N ALA A 254 -12.92 -23.45 19.23
CA ALA A 254 -11.48 -23.23 19.17
C ALA A 254 -11.07 -22.58 17.82
N TYR A 255 -11.64 -23.03 16.71
CA TYR A 255 -11.42 -22.43 15.39
C TYR A 255 -11.84 -20.95 15.36
N LEU A 256 -13.03 -20.60 15.88
CA LEU A 256 -13.50 -19.21 15.94
C LEU A 256 -12.59 -18.31 16.77
N LEU A 257 -12.08 -18.80 17.91
CA LEU A 257 -11.08 -18.10 18.72
C LEU A 257 -9.78 -17.88 17.92
N GLY A 258 -9.37 -18.89 17.14
CA GLY A 258 -8.26 -18.80 16.22
C GLY A 258 -8.48 -17.70 15.16
N ARG A 259 -9.64 -17.68 14.51
CA ARG A 259 -10.02 -16.67 13.53
C ARG A 259 -10.06 -15.27 14.13
N HIS A 260 -10.66 -15.11 15.29
CA HIS A 260 -10.70 -13.82 15.99
C HIS A 260 -9.29 -13.29 16.28
N SER A 261 -8.41 -14.14 16.81
CA SER A 261 -7.01 -13.78 17.08
C SER A 261 -6.22 -13.49 15.79
N PHE A 262 -6.42 -14.28 14.75
CA PHE A 262 -5.77 -14.13 13.44
C PHE A 262 -6.04 -12.75 12.80
N HIS A 263 -7.25 -12.24 12.93
CA HIS A 263 -7.63 -10.94 12.35
C HIS A 263 -7.10 -9.71 13.11
N GLN A 264 -6.59 -9.89 14.33
CA GLN A 264 -5.96 -8.79 15.07
C GLN A 264 -4.58 -8.38 14.50
N ARG A 265 -3.96 -9.22 13.67
CA ARG A 265 -2.73 -8.92 12.90
C ARG A 265 -1.57 -8.38 13.75
N THR A 266 -1.41 -8.84 14.98
CA THR A 266 -0.24 -8.59 15.81
C THR A 266 0.48 -9.91 16.09
N GLU A 267 1.81 -9.86 16.34
CA GLU A 267 2.60 -11.07 16.60
C GLU A 267 2.01 -11.91 17.74
N ALA A 268 1.71 -11.27 18.88
CA ALA A 268 1.11 -11.96 20.02
C ALA A 268 -0.27 -12.56 19.70
N ALA A 269 -1.08 -11.88 18.89
CA ALA A 269 -2.39 -12.40 18.49
C ALA A 269 -2.27 -13.56 17.50
N LEU A 270 -1.32 -13.51 16.57
CA LEU A 270 -1.03 -14.62 15.65
C LEU A 270 -0.51 -15.86 16.38
N GLN A 271 0.32 -15.70 17.42
CA GLN A 271 0.74 -16.82 18.27
C GLN A 271 -0.46 -17.45 19.00
N ARG A 272 -1.38 -16.64 19.53
CA ARG A 272 -2.63 -17.16 20.10
C ARG A 272 -3.49 -17.85 19.04
N ALA A 273 -3.57 -17.32 17.83
CA ALA A 273 -4.29 -17.92 16.72
C ALA A 273 -3.76 -19.32 16.40
N ALA A 274 -2.42 -19.49 16.31
CA ALA A 274 -1.79 -20.79 16.10
C ALA A 274 -2.18 -21.77 17.19
N THR A 275 -2.16 -21.36 18.47
CA THR A 275 -2.57 -22.21 19.61
C THR A 275 -4.03 -22.65 19.49
N HIS A 276 -4.93 -21.73 19.14
CA HIS A 276 -6.34 -22.04 19.01
C HIS A 276 -6.65 -22.93 17.79
N PHE A 277 -6.03 -22.72 16.64
CA PHE A 277 -6.15 -23.59 15.48
C PHE A 277 -5.59 -24.98 15.75
N GLN A 278 -4.43 -25.07 16.43
CA GLN A 278 -3.87 -26.35 16.86
C GLN A 278 -4.85 -27.11 17.78
N ARG A 279 -5.49 -26.39 18.73
CA ARG A 279 -6.50 -26.98 19.59
C ARG A 279 -7.74 -27.47 18.83
N ALA A 280 -8.17 -26.74 17.80
CA ALA A 280 -9.26 -27.17 16.93
C ALA A 280 -8.92 -28.47 16.18
N ILE A 281 -7.67 -28.60 15.69
CA ILE A 281 -7.19 -29.81 15.02
C ILE A 281 -7.10 -31.01 15.98
N GLU A 282 -6.67 -30.79 17.23
CA GLU A 282 -6.63 -31.85 18.26
C GLU A 282 -8.03 -32.39 18.59
N LEU A 283 -9.02 -31.49 18.63
CA LEU A 283 -10.41 -31.84 18.92
C LEU A 283 -11.13 -32.48 17.72
N ASP A 284 -10.78 -32.06 16.50
CA ASP A 284 -11.30 -32.62 15.25
C ASP A 284 -10.20 -32.68 14.18
N PRO A 285 -9.48 -33.81 14.08
CA PRO A 285 -8.43 -33.99 13.06
C PRO A 285 -8.95 -33.95 11.61
N GLY A 286 -10.25 -33.96 11.37
CA GLY A 286 -10.88 -33.84 10.06
C GLY A 286 -11.23 -32.40 9.66
N TYR A 287 -11.03 -31.42 10.54
CA TYR A 287 -11.47 -30.06 10.31
C TYR A 287 -10.51 -29.24 9.42
N ALA A 288 -10.65 -29.36 8.11
CA ALA A 288 -9.74 -28.79 7.12
C ALA A 288 -9.52 -27.26 7.27
N ALA A 289 -10.57 -26.49 7.62
CA ALA A 289 -10.46 -25.05 7.80
C ALA A 289 -9.51 -24.64 8.95
N ALA A 290 -9.37 -25.47 9.98
CA ALA A 290 -8.43 -25.21 11.06
C ALA A 290 -6.98 -25.39 10.61
N TYR A 291 -6.72 -26.36 9.71
CA TYR A 291 -5.39 -26.53 9.10
C TYR A 291 -5.03 -25.34 8.21
N THR A 292 -5.96 -24.84 7.38
CA THR A 292 -5.67 -23.63 6.58
C THR A 292 -5.36 -22.43 7.46
N GLY A 293 -6.17 -22.20 8.50
CA GLY A 293 -5.95 -21.11 9.45
C GLY A 293 -4.59 -21.21 10.15
N LEU A 294 -4.14 -22.41 10.52
CA LEU A 294 -2.84 -22.64 11.13
C LEU A 294 -1.70 -22.41 10.15
N SER A 295 -1.81 -22.90 8.91
CA SER A 295 -0.82 -22.70 7.85
C SER A 295 -0.63 -21.22 7.55
N ASP A 296 -1.73 -20.49 7.30
CA ASP A 296 -1.70 -19.06 7.03
C ASP A 296 -1.12 -18.25 8.21
N THR A 297 -1.38 -18.70 9.44
CA THR A 297 -0.84 -18.07 10.64
C THR A 297 0.69 -18.15 10.69
N TRP A 298 1.28 -19.31 10.36
CA TRP A 298 2.73 -19.46 10.31
C TRP A 298 3.35 -18.60 9.21
N MET A 299 2.71 -18.50 8.05
CA MET A 299 3.18 -17.63 6.96
C MET A 299 3.11 -16.15 7.34
N LEU A 300 2.02 -15.70 7.99
CA LEU A 300 1.93 -14.31 8.46
C LEU A 300 2.97 -13.97 9.53
N LEU A 301 3.34 -14.91 10.38
CA LEU A 301 4.41 -14.70 11.37
C LEU A 301 5.79 -14.51 10.72
N SER A 302 5.99 -14.91 9.46
CA SER A 302 7.22 -14.63 8.70
C SER A 302 7.17 -13.32 7.93
N GLU A 303 5.98 -12.74 7.74
CA GLU A 303 5.87 -11.47 7.06
C GLU A 303 6.41 -10.32 7.91
N ARG A 304 7.27 -9.50 7.31
CA ARG A 304 7.93 -8.35 7.94
C ARG A 304 6.99 -7.35 8.65
N PHE A 305 5.68 -7.38 8.35
CA PHE A 305 4.70 -6.50 8.98
C PHE A 305 4.06 -7.07 10.23
N TYR A 306 4.06 -8.39 10.40
CA TYR A 306 3.27 -9.07 11.44
C TYR A 306 4.08 -9.94 12.39
N GLY A 307 5.26 -10.43 12.00
CA GLY A 307 6.08 -11.31 12.82
C GLY A 307 7.59 -11.20 12.52
N ASN A 308 8.38 -12.06 13.13
CA ASN A 308 9.84 -12.13 12.98
C ASN A 308 10.33 -13.58 12.75
N LEU A 309 9.43 -14.49 12.39
CA LEU A 309 9.81 -15.87 12.08
C LEU A 309 10.58 -15.90 10.75
N ALA A 310 11.66 -16.67 10.68
CA ALA A 310 12.37 -16.88 9.41
C ALA A 310 11.45 -17.57 8.40
N VAL A 311 11.48 -17.14 7.13
CA VAL A 311 10.57 -17.64 6.07
C VAL A 311 10.72 -19.15 5.90
N GLU A 312 11.94 -19.67 5.92
CA GLU A 312 12.24 -21.11 5.80
C GLU A 312 11.61 -21.92 6.94
N GLN A 313 11.64 -21.37 8.16
CA GLN A 313 11.00 -21.99 9.32
C GLN A 313 9.47 -21.95 9.24
N ALA A 314 8.91 -20.86 8.70
CA ALA A 314 7.48 -20.73 8.48
C ALA A 314 7.00 -21.74 7.44
N ILE A 315 7.68 -21.86 6.30
CA ILE A 315 7.39 -22.83 5.24
C ILE A 315 7.48 -24.26 5.79
N ALA A 316 8.55 -24.61 6.50
CA ALA A 316 8.74 -25.94 7.06
C ALA A 316 7.60 -26.37 8.00
N ARG A 317 6.98 -25.40 8.71
CA ARG A 317 5.81 -25.65 9.58
C ARG A 317 4.50 -25.66 8.78
N ALA A 318 4.33 -24.75 7.86
CA ALA A 318 3.05 -24.50 7.18
C ALA A 318 2.76 -25.50 6.06
N LEU A 319 3.78 -25.92 5.29
CA LEU A 319 3.58 -26.76 4.09
C LEU A 319 2.90 -28.11 4.40
N PRO A 320 3.36 -28.94 5.37
CA PRO A 320 2.68 -30.20 5.67
C PRO A 320 1.23 -29.98 6.17
N ILE A 321 0.97 -28.86 6.82
CA ILE A 321 -0.35 -28.49 7.33
C ILE A 321 -1.29 -28.12 6.17
N ALA A 322 -0.83 -27.30 5.21
CA ALA A 322 -1.61 -26.94 4.02
C ALA A 322 -1.91 -28.18 3.14
N GLN A 323 -0.94 -29.07 2.96
CA GLN A 323 -1.13 -30.32 2.25
C GLN A 323 -2.17 -31.21 2.93
N LYS A 324 -2.17 -31.25 4.27
CA LYS A 324 -3.19 -32.00 5.02
C LYS A 324 -4.58 -31.37 4.85
N ALA A 325 -4.69 -30.03 4.88
CA ALA A 325 -5.96 -29.34 4.61
C ALA A 325 -6.54 -29.73 3.24
N LEU A 326 -5.69 -29.70 2.22
CA LEU A 326 -6.08 -30.04 0.85
C LEU A 326 -6.49 -31.51 0.70
N ALA A 327 -5.79 -32.43 1.36
CA ALA A 327 -6.15 -33.85 1.38
C ALA A 327 -7.50 -34.12 2.05
N LEU A 328 -7.84 -33.32 3.08
CA LEU A 328 -9.12 -33.41 3.79
C LEU A 328 -10.27 -32.78 2.99
N ALA A 329 -10.02 -31.67 2.30
CA ALA A 329 -11.03 -30.91 1.57
C ALA A 329 -10.49 -30.38 0.24
N PRO A 330 -10.45 -31.20 -0.84
CA PRO A 330 -9.90 -30.81 -2.14
C PRO A 330 -10.61 -29.62 -2.82
N GLU A 331 -11.86 -29.35 -2.47
CA GLU A 331 -12.68 -28.25 -2.99
C GLU A 331 -12.62 -26.99 -2.08
N LEU A 332 -11.70 -26.93 -1.12
CA LEU A 332 -11.56 -25.79 -0.23
C LEU A 332 -10.63 -24.73 -0.87
N ALA A 333 -11.21 -23.62 -1.34
CA ALA A 333 -10.49 -22.53 -2.00
C ALA A 333 -9.32 -22.00 -1.14
N GLU A 334 -9.56 -21.85 0.16
CA GLU A 334 -8.56 -21.38 1.13
C GLU A 334 -7.34 -22.31 1.21
N ALA A 335 -7.54 -23.65 1.10
CA ALA A 335 -6.43 -24.62 1.13
C ALA A 335 -5.53 -24.49 -0.12
N HIS A 336 -6.14 -24.31 -1.30
CA HIS A 336 -5.39 -24.04 -2.53
C HIS A 336 -4.65 -22.71 -2.46
N ALA A 337 -5.27 -21.68 -1.87
CA ALA A 337 -4.64 -20.37 -1.73
C ALA A 337 -3.47 -20.40 -0.74
N SER A 338 -3.59 -21.08 0.39
CA SER A 338 -2.49 -21.29 1.35
C SER A 338 -1.30 -22.01 0.67
N LEU A 339 -1.57 -23.05 -0.12
CA LEU A 339 -0.51 -23.72 -0.87
C LEU A 339 0.13 -22.82 -1.93
N GLY A 340 -0.67 -21.98 -2.60
CA GLY A 340 -0.18 -20.99 -3.55
C GLY A 340 0.73 -19.95 -2.92
N LEU A 341 0.40 -19.47 -1.71
CA LEU A 341 1.25 -18.56 -0.94
C LEU A 341 2.59 -19.20 -0.53
N LEU A 342 2.56 -20.46 -0.10
CA LEU A 342 3.78 -21.22 0.23
C LEU A 342 4.69 -21.35 -0.99
N ARG A 343 4.16 -21.76 -2.14
CA ARG A 343 4.91 -21.87 -3.40
C ARG A 343 5.48 -20.54 -3.88
N LEU A 344 4.75 -19.44 -3.69
CA LEU A 344 5.27 -18.08 -3.96
C LEU A 344 6.55 -17.82 -3.16
N ASN A 345 6.55 -18.16 -1.88
CA ASN A 345 7.70 -17.96 -1.01
C ASN A 345 8.87 -18.94 -1.28
N GLU A 346 8.59 -20.09 -1.90
CA GLU A 346 9.60 -21.03 -2.41
C GLU A 346 10.16 -20.63 -3.79
N GLY A 347 9.60 -19.57 -4.41
CA GLY A 347 9.98 -19.15 -5.77
C GLY A 347 9.38 -19.98 -6.88
N GLU A 348 8.43 -20.87 -6.59
CA GLU A 348 7.74 -21.75 -7.54
C GLU A 348 6.55 -21.01 -8.19
N PHE A 349 6.82 -19.90 -8.90
CA PHE A 349 5.81 -18.95 -9.36
C PHE A 349 4.72 -19.55 -10.24
N ASP A 350 5.05 -20.47 -11.15
CA ASP A 350 4.06 -21.10 -12.04
C ASP A 350 3.12 -22.01 -11.26
N MET A 351 3.64 -22.76 -10.29
CA MET A 351 2.83 -23.62 -9.42
C MET A 351 1.99 -22.78 -8.44
N ALA A 352 2.53 -21.66 -7.96
CA ALA A 352 1.79 -20.69 -7.16
C ALA A 352 0.60 -20.10 -7.94
N ALA A 353 0.85 -19.65 -9.18
CA ALA A 353 -0.20 -19.10 -10.05
C ALA A 353 -1.31 -20.13 -10.34
N ALA A 354 -0.97 -21.39 -10.60
CA ALA A 354 -1.94 -22.46 -10.84
C ALA A 354 -2.80 -22.71 -9.57
N SER A 355 -2.17 -22.80 -8.38
CA SER A 355 -2.90 -23.03 -7.13
C SER A 355 -3.83 -21.88 -6.77
N LEU A 356 -3.38 -20.63 -6.93
CA LEU A 356 -4.18 -19.43 -6.67
C LEU A 356 -5.28 -19.24 -7.72
N GLY A 357 -5.00 -19.57 -8.99
CA GLY A 357 -6.01 -19.59 -10.04
C GLY A 357 -7.15 -20.53 -9.71
N HIS A 358 -6.82 -21.75 -9.28
CA HIS A 358 -7.83 -22.74 -8.87
C HIS A 358 -8.62 -22.30 -7.61
N ALA A 359 -7.95 -21.69 -6.65
CA ALA A 359 -8.63 -21.09 -5.48
C ALA A 359 -9.68 -20.03 -5.90
N ILE A 360 -9.35 -19.21 -6.89
CA ILE A 360 -10.26 -18.18 -7.42
C ILE A 360 -11.41 -18.80 -8.22
N GLU A 361 -11.17 -19.90 -8.96
CA GLU A 361 -12.23 -20.65 -9.64
C GLU A 361 -13.24 -21.23 -8.64
N LEU A 362 -12.76 -21.79 -7.54
CA LEU A 362 -13.60 -22.34 -6.46
C LEU A 362 -14.34 -21.24 -5.69
N ASN A 363 -13.72 -20.09 -5.48
CA ASN A 363 -14.31 -18.94 -4.79
C ASN A 363 -13.88 -17.62 -5.44
N PRO A 364 -14.60 -17.10 -6.46
CA PRO A 364 -14.27 -15.84 -7.13
C PRO A 364 -14.28 -14.60 -6.21
N GLY A 365 -14.97 -14.66 -5.08
CA GLY A 365 -15.00 -13.62 -4.05
C GLY A 365 -13.86 -13.70 -3.03
N TYR A 366 -12.94 -14.64 -3.15
CA TYR A 366 -11.83 -14.80 -2.21
C TYR A 366 -10.75 -13.73 -2.45
N THR A 367 -10.90 -12.60 -1.80
CA THR A 367 -10.05 -11.41 -1.98
C THR A 367 -8.56 -11.70 -1.85
N MET A 368 -8.14 -12.50 -0.83
CA MET A 368 -6.74 -12.83 -0.64
C MET A 368 -6.14 -13.67 -1.77
N GLY A 369 -6.95 -14.54 -2.40
CA GLY A 369 -6.52 -15.26 -3.60
C GLY A 369 -6.13 -14.32 -4.74
N HIS A 370 -6.91 -13.25 -4.98
CA HIS A 370 -6.56 -12.23 -5.97
C HIS A 370 -5.33 -11.43 -5.57
N VAL A 371 -5.18 -11.04 -4.28
CA VAL A 371 -3.99 -10.33 -3.77
C VAL A 371 -2.73 -11.17 -3.96
N TRP A 372 -2.74 -12.43 -3.54
CA TRP A 372 -1.58 -13.31 -3.65
C TRP A 372 -1.24 -13.65 -5.11
N LEU A 373 -2.26 -13.86 -5.97
CA LEU A 373 -2.01 -14.01 -7.41
C LEU A 373 -1.40 -12.73 -8.01
N GLY A 374 -1.82 -11.54 -7.54
CA GLY A 374 -1.18 -10.28 -7.90
C GLY A 374 0.31 -10.27 -7.55
N LEU A 375 0.69 -10.73 -6.34
CA LEU A 375 2.10 -10.85 -5.93
C LEU A 375 2.88 -11.84 -6.80
N VAL A 376 2.30 -12.99 -7.14
CA VAL A 376 2.91 -13.95 -8.07
C VAL A 376 3.16 -13.33 -9.43
N LEU A 377 2.17 -12.61 -9.96
CA LEU A 377 2.29 -11.93 -11.26
C LEU A 377 3.34 -10.82 -11.23
N LEU A 378 3.48 -10.10 -10.12
CA LEU A 378 4.57 -9.15 -9.91
C LEU A 378 5.92 -9.87 -9.95
N ALA A 379 6.08 -10.98 -9.23
CA ALA A 379 7.31 -11.77 -9.23
C ALA A 379 7.64 -12.35 -10.62
N GLN A 380 6.63 -12.61 -11.44
CA GLN A 380 6.80 -13.01 -12.85
C GLN A 380 7.07 -11.82 -13.80
N GLY A 381 7.04 -10.56 -13.31
CA GLY A 381 7.18 -9.37 -14.15
C GLY A 381 5.97 -9.10 -15.06
N ARG A 382 4.77 -9.60 -14.69
CA ARG A 382 3.49 -9.43 -15.40
C ARG A 382 2.68 -8.30 -14.75
N TYR A 383 3.22 -7.09 -14.77
CA TYR A 383 2.75 -5.95 -13.98
C TYR A 383 1.32 -5.50 -14.29
N ALA A 384 0.93 -5.48 -15.57
CA ALA A 384 -0.43 -5.08 -15.99
C ALA A 384 -1.49 -6.07 -15.50
N GLU A 385 -1.18 -7.36 -15.53
CA GLU A 385 -2.07 -8.40 -15.03
C GLU A 385 -2.16 -8.36 -13.50
N ALA A 386 -1.04 -8.12 -12.82
CA ALA A 386 -1.01 -7.91 -11.37
C ALA A 386 -1.90 -6.73 -10.95
N ALA A 387 -1.77 -5.58 -11.63
CA ALA A 387 -2.61 -4.41 -11.37
C ALA A 387 -4.11 -4.71 -11.61
N THR A 388 -4.43 -5.51 -12.64
CA THR A 388 -5.81 -5.96 -12.90
C THR A 388 -6.34 -6.80 -11.74
N ARG A 389 -5.54 -7.73 -11.19
CA ARG A 389 -5.92 -8.56 -10.04
C ARG A 389 -6.09 -7.75 -8.76
N ASN A 390 -5.17 -6.84 -8.47
CA ASN A 390 -5.25 -5.96 -7.32
C ASN A 390 -6.44 -4.98 -7.41
N LEU A 391 -6.75 -4.48 -8.60
CA LEU A 391 -7.96 -3.66 -8.80
C LEU A 391 -9.23 -4.49 -8.60
N HIS A 392 -9.23 -5.78 -8.99
CA HIS A 392 -10.36 -6.66 -8.70
C HIS A 392 -10.50 -6.91 -7.19
N ALA A 393 -9.40 -7.19 -6.48
CA ALA A 393 -9.39 -7.30 -5.03
C ALA A 393 -9.92 -6.01 -4.35
N TYR A 394 -9.52 -4.83 -4.85
CA TYR A 394 -10.01 -3.55 -4.35
C TYR A 394 -11.54 -3.38 -4.52
N LYS A 395 -12.09 -3.87 -5.63
CA LYS A 395 -13.56 -3.86 -5.82
C LYS A 395 -14.30 -4.83 -4.89
N LEU A 396 -13.64 -5.90 -4.45
CA LEU A 396 -14.19 -6.87 -3.50
C LEU A 396 -14.07 -6.39 -2.05
N ASP A 397 -12.97 -5.69 -1.73
CA ASP A 397 -12.63 -5.28 -0.36
C ASP A 397 -12.11 -3.84 -0.29
N PRO A 398 -12.98 -2.84 -0.57
CA PRO A 398 -12.57 -1.43 -0.70
C PRO A 398 -12.16 -0.76 0.62
N LEU A 399 -12.46 -1.37 1.77
CA LEU A 399 -12.09 -0.86 3.09
C LEU A 399 -11.00 -1.71 3.77
N SER A 400 -10.26 -2.52 3.00
CA SER A 400 -9.08 -3.23 3.48
C SER A 400 -7.83 -2.38 3.29
N PRO A 401 -7.12 -1.97 4.36
CA PRO A 401 -5.92 -1.12 4.24
C PRO A 401 -4.87 -1.73 3.32
N ILE A 402 -4.65 -3.04 3.40
CA ILE A 402 -3.65 -3.74 2.58
C ILE A 402 -4.06 -3.77 1.10
N VAL A 403 -5.34 -4.04 0.80
CA VAL A 403 -5.84 -4.10 -0.58
C VAL A 403 -5.77 -2.72 -1.24
N VAL A 404 -6.21 -1.69 -0.52
CA VAL A 404 -6.14 -0.29 -0.98
C VAL A 404 -4.69 0.14 -1.21
N THR A 405 -3.78 -0.26 -0.31
CA THR A 405 -2.35 0.05 -0.42
C THR A 405 -1.70 -0.65 -1.62
N ASN A 406 -2.02 -1.91 -1.89
CA ASN A 406 -1.50 -2.62 -3.06
C ASN A 406 -1.97 -1.96 -4.37
N ALA A 407 -3.25 -1.59 -4.45
CA ALA A 407 -3.77 -0.84 -5.59
C ALA A 407 -3.14 0.56 -5.73
N ALA A 408 -2.70 1.18 -4.63
CA ALA A 408 -1.96 2.44 -4.65
C ALA A 408 -0.54 2.26 -5.20
N PHE A 409 0.16 1.19 -4.82
CA PHE A 409 1.49 0.89 -5.39
C PHE A 409 1.42 0.58 -6.88
N ASP A 410 0.37 -0.14 -7.34
CA ASP A 410 0.17 -0.34 -8.78
C ASP A 410 -0.07 0.98 -9.50
N ALA A 411 -0.94 1.85 -8.97
CA ALA A 411 -1.15 3.18 -9.54
C ALA A 411 0.17 3.96 -9.65
N LEU A 412 1.03 3.88 -8.63
CA LEU A 412 2.35 4.53 -8.64
C LEU A 412 3.28 3.92 -9.71
N ARG A 413 3.23 2.60 -9.91
CA ARG A 413 4.01 1.89 -10.93
C ARG A 413 3.63 2.30 -12.36
N PHE A 414 2.37 2.67 -12.58
CA PHE A 414 1.86 3.19 -13.87
C PHE A 414 1.79 4.71 -13.93
N ARG A 415 2.44 5.45 -13.04
CA ARG A 415 2.50 6.92 -13.01
C ARG A 415 1.16 7.62 -12.78
N HIS A 416 0.23 6.95 -12.20
CA HIS A 416 -1.02 7.54 -11.72
C HIS A 416 -0.81 8.10 -10.29
N ASP A 417 0.15 9.02 -10.13
CA ASP A 417 0.66 9.51 -8.84
C ASP A 417 -0.45 10.12 -7.95
N ASP A 418 -1.40 10.83 -8.54
CA ASP A 418 -2.49 11.46 -7.79
C ASP A 418 -3.51 10.41 -7.31
N ASP A 419 -3.79 9.38 -8.11
CA ASP A 419 -4.62 8.23 -7.71
C ASP A 419 -3.91 7.41 -6.62
N ALA A 420 -2.60 7.16 -6.77
CA ALA A 420 -1.79 6.49 -5.74
C ALA A 420 -1.85 7.25 -4.40
N ARG A 421 -1.68 8.58 -4.44
CA ARG A 421 -1.76 9.45 -3.26
C ARG A 421 -3.13 9.36 -2.59
N ALA A 422 -4.21 9.46 -3.37
CA ALA A 422 -5.57 9.37 -2.86
C ALA A 422 -5.84 8.03 -2.17
N ARG A 423 -5.36 6.93 -2.76
CA ARG A 423 -5.52 5.58 -2.18
C ARG A 423 -4.67 5.40 -0.91
N PHE A 424 -3.42 5.87 -0.87
CA PHE A 424 -2.63 5.82 0.36
C PHE A 424 -3.30 6.62 1.48
N GLN A 425 -3.83 7.81 1.16
CA GLN A 425 -4.58 8.60 2.12
C GLN A 425 -5.81 7.86 2.62
N ALA A 426 -6.58 7.24 1.74
CA ALA A 426 -7.74 6.42 2.10
C ALA A 426 -7.33 5.22 2.99
N ALA A 427 -6.20 4.56 2.71
CA ALA A 427 -5.70 3.47 3.54
C ALA A 427 -5.33 3.95 4.96
N ILE A 428 -4.74 5.15 5.10
CA ILE A 428 -4.45 5.79 6.38
C ILE A 428 -5.74 6.11 7.14
N GLU A 429 -6.77 6.59 6.46
CA GLU A 429 -8.08 6.90 7.07
C GLU A 429 -8.80 5.63 7.54
N ILE A 430 -8.65 4.51 6.82
CA ILE A 430 -9.21 3.21 7.20
C ILE A 430 -8.52 2.67 8.45
N ASP A 431 -7.19 2.62 8.46
CA ASP A 431 -6.39 2.20 9.63
C ASP A 431 -5.15 3.09 9.81
N PRO A 432 -5.23 4.10 10.69
CA PRO A 432 -4.09 4.98 10.97
C PRO A 432 -2.88 4.27 11.61
N ARG A 433 -3.03 3.03 12.08
CA ARG A 433 -1.94 2.23 12.67
C ARG A 433 -1.28 1.28 11.67
N PHE A 434 -1.73 1.26 10.42
CA PHE A 434 -1.11 0.48 9.36
C PHE A 434 0.05 1.29 8.74
N PRO A 435 1.35 0.88 8.92
CA PRO A 435 2.49 1.76 8.58
C PRO A 435 2.78 1.86 7.08
N VAL A 436 2.35 0.86 6.27
CA VAL A 436 2.75 0.75 4.86
C VAL A 436 2.33 1.95 4.00
N PRO A 437 1.09 2.49 4.08
CA PRO A 437 0.71 3.64 3.26
C PRO A 437 1.49 4.91 3.60
N TYR A 438 1.98 5.08 4.82
CA TYR A 438 2.86 6.20 5.17
C TYR A 438 4.20 6.12 4.42
N SER A 439 4.76 4.90 4.28
CA SER A 439 5.93 4.66 3.43
C SER A 439 5.64 4.97 1.95
N GLY A 440 4.45 4.64 1.45
CA GLY A 440 3.99 5.00 0.11
C GLY A 440 3.91 6.52 -0.09
N MET A 441 3.35 7.26 0.89
CA MET A 441 3.32 8.74 0.88
C MET A 441 4.73 9.34 0.88
N SER A 442 5.64 8.79 1.69
CA SER A 442 7.05 9.17 1.69
C SER A 442 7.67 9.01 0.30
N ARG A 443 7.39 7.88 -0.37
CA ARG A 443 7.88 7.62 -1.74
C ARG A 443 7.37 8.65 -2.75
N ILE A 444 6.08 8.99 -2.72
CA ILE A 444 5.52 10.02 -3.62
C ILE A 444 6.20 11.37 -3.40
N CYS A 445 6.43 11.76 -2.15
CA CYS A 445 7.11 13.01 -1.82
C CYS A 445 8.58 12.99 -2.31
N ALA A 446 9.31 11.89 -2.09
CA ALA A 446 10.70 11.74 -2.53
C ALA A 446 10.84 11.83 -4.07
N VAL A 447 9.96 11.14 -4.82
CA VAL A 447 9.93 11.19 -6.29
C VAL A 447 9.67 12.60 -6.81
N ARG A 448 8.86 13.38 -6.10
CA ARG A 448 8.59 14.79 -6.43
C ARG A 448 9.66 15.76 -5.93
N GLY A 449 10.73 15.28 -5.29
CA GLY A 449 11.84 16.08 -4.75
C GLY A 449 11.56 16.70 -3.38
N ARG A 450 10.39 16.49 -2.77
CA ARG A 450 10.00 17.02 -1.46
C ARG A 450 10.57 16.14 -0.34
N LEU A 451 11.90 16.15 -0.19
CA LEU A 451 12.64 15.27 0.71
C LEU A 451 12.31 15.51 2.21
N PRO A 452 12.18 16.76 2.71
CA PRO A 452 11.77 16.99 4.09
C PRO A 452 10.39 16.39 4.39
N GLU A 453 9.39 16.60 3.52
CA GLU A 453 8.05 16.00 3.67
C GLU A 453 8.10 14.46 3.58
N ALA A 454 8.99 13.92 2.75
CA ALA A 454 9.20 12.47 2.69
C ALA A 454 9.76 11.91 4.00
N LEU A 455 10.65 12.65 4.68
CA LEU A 455 11.13 12.31 6.02
C LEU A 455 10.01 12.32 7.05
N ASP A 456 9.15 13.35 7.05
CA ASP A 456 8.01 13.42 7.98
C ASP A 456 7.09 12.21 7.86
N TRP A 457 6.83 11.77 6.62
CA TRP A 457 6.00 10.59 6.38
C TRP A 457 6.67 9.29 6.83
N ILE A 458 7.99 9.14 6.63
CA ILE A 458 8.68 7.91 7.04
C ILE A 458 8.86 7.85 8.57
N GLU A 459 9.01 8.98 9.26
CA GLU A 459 9.04 9.03 10.72
C GLU A 459 7.71 8.57 11.31
N LYS A 460 6.56 8.93 10.74
CA LYS A 460 5.25 8.40 11.15
C LYS A 460 5.19 6.87 11.01
N ALA A 461 5.74 6.31 9.92
CA ALA A 461 5.81 4.86 9.77
C ALA A 461 6.70 4.20 10.84
N ILE A 462 7.81 4.85 11.23
CA ILE A 462 8.71 4.40 12.31
C ILE A 462 8.01 4.47 13.68
N GLU A 463 7.27 5.54 13.97
CA GLU A 463 6.48 5.68 15.20
C GLU A 463 5.45 4.57 15.37
N ILE A 464 4.75 4.22 14.27
CA ILE A 464 3.74 3.15 14.26
C ILE A 464 4.40 1.77 14.40
N ALA A 465 5.53 1.55 13.72
CA ALA A 465 6.22 0.26 13.68
C ALA A 465 7.71 0.38 14.09
N PRO A 466 8.01 0.71 15.37
CA PRO A 466 9.37 1.07 15.82
C PRO A 466 10.38 -0.07 15.76
N ARG A 467 9.94 -1.30 15.66
CA ARG A 467 10.83 -2.47 15.55
C ARG A 467 11.24 -2.80 14.12
N ARG A 468 10.66 -2.13 13.11
CA ARG A 468 10.90 -2.45 11.70
C ARG A 468 12.13 -1.75 11.15
N ALA A 469 13.14 -2.53 10.78
CA ALA A 469 14.39 -2.08 10.16
C ALA A 469 14.14 -1.31 8.85
N PHE A 470 13.21 -1.82 8.04
CA PHE A 470 12.87 -1.30 6.71
C PHE A 470 12.63 0.22 6.67
N TYR A 471 11.83 0.77 7.59
CA TYR A 471 11.55 2.21 7.58
C TYR A 471 12.76 3.06 7.96
N ARG A 472 13.65 2.54 8.83
CA ARG A 472 14.90 3.21 9.19
C ARG A 472 15.90 3.22 8.04
N ALA A 473 16.02 2.10 7.34
CA ALA A 473 16.83 2.03 6.13
C ALA A 473 16.34 3.03 5.08
N ARG A 474 15.01 3.18 4.94
CA ARG A 474 14.42 4.18 4.07
C ARG A 474 14.71 5.62 4.50
N ARG A 475 14.66 5.90 5.81
CA ARG A 475 15.12 7.16 6.38
C ARG A 475 16.58 7.43 6.03
N GLY A 476 17.44 6.41 6.14
CA GLY A 476 18.84 6.48 5.78
C GLY A 476 19.04 6.87 4.31
N LEU A 477 18.29 6.27 3.39
CA LEU A 477 18.33 6.61 1.97
C LEU A 477 17.91 8.08 1.73
N LEU A 478 16.83 8.55 2.35
CA LEU A 478 16.38 9.95 2.22
C LEU A 478 17.45 10.92 2.73
N ARG A 479 18.10 10.61 3.85
CA ARG A 479 19.21 11.42 4.39
C ARG A 479 20.44 11.43 3.46
N LEU A 480 20.78 10.28 2.83
CA LEU A 480 21.81 10.25 1.76
C LEU A 480 21.42 11.16 0.59
N GLN A 481 20.19 11.15 0.15
CA GLN A 481 19.69 12.04 -0.91
C GLN A 481 19.82 13.52 -0.52
N MET A 482 19.61 13.85 0.73
CA MET A 482 19.77 15.22 1.27
C MET A 482 21.22 15.62 1.49
N GLY A 483 22.16 14.67 1.47
CA GLY A 483 23.59 14.89 1.77
C GLY A 483 23.90 14.89 3.28
N ASP A 484 22.93 14.51 4.11
CA ASP A 484 23.13 14.30 5.55
C ASP A 484 23.77 12.92 5.80
N LEU A 485 25.09 12.85 5.65
CA LEU A 485 25.83 11.58 5.75
C LEU A 485 25.86 11.04 7.19
N ASP A 486 25.84 11.91 8.20
CA ASP A 486 25.86 11.48 9.61
C ASP A 486 24.52 10.93 10.05
N GLY A 487 23.45 11.63 9.74
CA GLY A 487 22.12 11.13 9.98
C GLY A 487 21.79 9.85 9.16
N ALA A 488 22.33 9.75 7.95
CA ALA A 488 22.22 8.53 7.15
C ALA A 488 22.91 7.34 7.84
N ALA A 489 24.15 7.55 8.35
CA ALA A 489 24.89 6.52 9.10
C ALA A 489 24.13 6.02 10.32
N GLU A 490 23.59 6.94 11.12
CA GLU A 490 22.77 6.61 12.29
C GLU A 490 21.55 5.76 11.89
N SER A 491 20.82 6.19 10.88
CA SER A 491 19.60 5.49 10.41
C SER A 491 19.89 4.09 9.88
N ILE A 492 20.99 3.93 9.13
CA ILE A 492 21.44 2.64 8.57
C ILE A 492 21.93 1.72 9.69
N ALA A 493 22.69 2.24 10.67
CA ALA A 493 23.12 1.46 11.82
C ALA A 493 21.93 0.93 12.62
N GLU A 494 20.95 1.78 12.93
CA GLU A 494 19.72 1.39 13.61
C GLU A 494 18.91 0.32 12.82
N ALA A 495 18.91 0.38 11.51
CA ALA A 495 18.27 -0.62 10.66
C ALA A 495 19.01 -1.96 10.74
N SER A 496 20.34 -1.94 10.60
CA SER A 496 21.21 -3.12 10.64
C SER A 496 21.18 -3.86 11.99
N GLU A 497 21.08 -3.12 13.10
CA GLU A 497 20.91 -3.71 14.44
C GLU A 497 19.60 -4.51 14.57
N ARG A 498 18.54 -4.08 13.89
CA ARG A 498 17.21 -4.70 13.98
C ARG A 498 17.00 -5.84 13.00
N ALA A 499 17.74 -5.89 11.91
CA ALA A 499 17.70 -6.94 10.90
C ALA A 499 19.11 -7.24 10.36
N PRO A 500 19.95 -7.89 11.15
CA PRO A 500 21.28 -8.28 10.71
C PRO A 500 21.21 -9.14 9.44
N GLY A 501 22.05 -8.82 8.45
CA GLY A 501 22.10 -9.57 7.18
C GLY A 501 21.08 -9.16 6.12
N ASN A 502 20.25 -8.13 6.36
CA ASN A 502 19.34 -7.62 5.34
C ASN A 502 20.15 -7.07 4.14
N VAL A 503 19.83 -7.56 2.93
CA VAL A 503 20.55 -7.23 1.69
C VAL A 503 20.50 -5.73 1.39
N PHE A 504 19.35 -5.10 1.59
CA PHE A 504 19.14 -3.69 1.32
C PHE A 504 20.01 -2.79 2.22
N ASP A 505 20.06 -3.09 3.52
CA ASP A 505 20.89 -2.33 4.46
C ASP A 505 22.38 -2.44 4.10
N ALA A 506 22.80 -3.61 3.60
CA ALA A 506 24.17 -3.85 3.15
C ALA A 506 24.55 -2.97 1.94
N GLU A 507 23.66 -2.78 0.98
CA GLU A 507 23.89 -1.89 -0.15
C GLU A 507 23.99 -0.40 0.26
N LEU A 508 23.12 0.02 1.19
CA LEU A 508 23.19 1.38 1.75
C LEU A 508 24.49 1.62 2.53
N VAL A 509 25.00 0.59 3.25
CA VAL A 509 26.30 0.67 3.94
C VAL A 509 27.43 0.92 2.94
N ILE A 510 27.44 0.18 1.82
CA ILE A 510 28.46 0.38 0.76
C ILE A 510 28.34 1.79 0.18
N ALA A 511 27.14 2.23 -0.17
CA ALA A 511 26.91 3.56 -0.72
C ALA A 511 27.33 4.68 0.25
N LEU A 512 27.07 4.53 1.54
CA LEU A 512 27.50 5.46 2.58
C LEU A 512 29.02 5.55 2.66
N HIS A 513 29.73 4.40 2.70
CA HIS A 513 31.20 4.38 2.75
C HIS A 513 31.81 4.97 1.47
N MET A 514 31.19 4.77 0.31
CA MET A 514 31.59 5.45 -0.93
C MET A 514 31.41 6.97 -0.83
N ALA A 515 30.25 7.41 -0.34
CA ALA A 515 29.95 8.84 -0.17
C ALA A 515 30.92 9.53 0.82
N ARG A 516 31.30 8.84 1.88
CA ARG A 516 32.29 9.30 2.88
C ARG A 516 33.75 9.08 2.47
N ARG A 517 34.02 8.41 1.33
CA ARG A 517 35.36 8.02 0.87
C ARG A 517 36.13 7.16 1.87
N GLU A 518 35.45 6.29 2.58
CA GLU A 518 36.03 5.43 3.64
C GLU A 518 36.62 4.15 3.04
N GLY A 519 37.76 4.24 2.36
CA GLY A 519 38.41 3.12 1.67
C GLY A 519 38.74 1.93 2.58
N ALA A 520 39.13 2.17 3.84
CA ALA A 520 39.41 1.10 4.81
C ALA A 520 38.17 0.28 5.15
N ALA A 521 36.98 0.91 5.26
CA ALA A 521 35.72 0.22 5.49
C ALA A 521 35.32 -0.62 4.27
N LEU A 522 35.42 -0.06 3.08
CA LEU A 522 35.17 -0.78 1.82
C LEU A 522 36.13 -1.97 1.65
N ALA A 523 37.42 -1.84 2.06
CA ALA A 523 38.39 -2.92 1.98
C ALA A 523 38.02 -4.10 2.90
N ARG A 524 37.49 -3.85 4.10
CA ARG A 524 36.95 -4.89 4.98
C ARG A 524 35.75 -5.61 4.38
N ILE A 525 34.83 -4.87 3.74
CA ILE A 525 33.68 -5.46 3.04
C ILE A 525 34.18 -6.36 1.90
N ALA A 526 35.09 -5.87 1.06
CA ALA A 526 35.65 -6.62 -0.05
C ALA A 526 36.36 -7.91 0.42
N GLY A 527 37.11 -7.84 1.53
CA GLY A 527 37.80 -9.00 2.14
C GLY A 527 36.89 -10.00 2.86
N GLY A 528 35.65 -9.65 3.17
CA GLY A 528 34.75 -10.47 3.97
C GLY A 528 34.91 -10.30 5.49
N ASP A 529 35.73 -9.36 5.95
CA ASP A 529 36.09 -9.15 7.37
C ASP A 529 35.33 -7.98 8.02
N ALA A 530 34.12 -7.67 7.53
CA ALA A 530 33.39 -6.46 7.95
C ALA A 530 32.49 -6.65 9.19
N GLY A 531 32.54 -7.80 9.85
CA GLY A 531 31.74 -8.11 11.05
C GLY A 531 30.24 -8.37 10.76
N ARG A 532 29.84 -8.38 9.47
CA ARG A 532 28.53 -8.83 8.97
C ARG A 532 28.70 -9.55 7.64
N GLU A 533 27.77 -10.41 7.31
CA GLU A 533 27.76 -11.08 6.00
C GLU A 533 27.36 -10.11 4.89
N PHE A 534 28.19 -10.02 3.85
CA PHE A 534 27.88 -9.39 2.59
C PHE A 534 27.87 -10.46 1.51
N SER A 535 26.90 -10.38 0.60
CA SER A 535 26.85 -11.27 -0.56
C SER A 535 28.07 -11.04 -1.46
N GLU A 536 28.40 -12.03 -2.27
CA GLU A 536 29.50 -11.94 -3.23
C GLU A 536 29.32 -10.78 -4.21
N ALA A 537 28.09 -10.48 -4.64
CA ALA A 537 27.80 -9.34 -5.48
C ALA A 537 28.08 -8.00 -4.76
N GLN A 538 27.73 -7.88 -3.49
CA GLN A 538 28.01 -6.69 -2.68
C GLN A 538 29.53 -6.53 -2.42
N ARG A 539 30.23 -7.60 -2.14
CA ARG A 539 31.69 -7.63 -2.01
C ARG A 539 32.37 -7.24 -3.33
N ALA A 540 31.86 -7.76 -4.46
CA ALA A 540 32.32 -7.38 -5.78
C ALA A 540 32.18 -5.87 -6.03
N TYR A 541 31.05 -5.27 -5.62
CA TYR A 541 30.85 -3.82 -5.79
C TYR A 541 31.81 -3.01 -4.91
N ALA A 542 32.09 -3.46 -3.68
CA ALA A 542 33.12 -2.85 -2.84
C ALA A 542 34.52 -2.95 -3.47
N CYS A 543 34.88 -4.07 -4.12
CA CYS A 543 36.09 -4.21 -4.91
C CYS A 543 36.15 -3.20 -6.07
N VAL A 544 35.04 -3.01 -6.81
CA VAL A 544 34.92 -1.99 -7.88
C VAL A 544 35.18 -0.60 -7.32
N ALA A 545 34.56 -0.25 -6.20
CA ALA A 545 34.75 1.07 -5.55
C ALA A 545 36.23 1.32 -5.15
N LEU A 546 36.99 0.25 -4.87
CA LEU A 546 38.41 0.29 -4.55
C LEU A 546 39.34 0.20 -5.77
N GLY A 547 38.82 0.01 -6.98
CA GLY A 547 39.61 -0.21 -8.19
C GLY A 547 40.19 -1.63 -8.34
N ARG A 548 39.77 -2.61 -7.50
CA ARG A 548 40.20 -4.00 -7.53
C ARG A 548 39.38 -4.78 -8.57
N LEU A 549 39.53 -4.46 -9.85
CA LEU A 549 38.61 -4.89 -10.91
C LEU A 549 38.69 -6.41 -11.21
N ASP A 550 39.85 -7.04 -11.05
CA ASP A 550 40.01 -8.48 -11.29
C ASP A 550 39.35 -9.31 -10.18
N GLU A 551 39.46 -8.89 -8.92
CA GLU A 551 38.75 -9.50 -7.81
C GLU A 551 37.22 -9.35 -7.96
N ALA A 552 36.77 -8.15 -8.35
CA ALA A 552 35.37 -7.87 -8.61
C ALA A 552 34.81 -8.78 -9.72
N ARG A 553 35.57 -8.97 -10.80
CA ARG A 553 35.17 -9.83 -11.91
C ARG A 553 35.00 -11.29 -11.48
N ALA A 554 35.95 -11.82 -10.69
CA ALA A 554 35.89 -13.17 -10.18
C ALA A 554 34.65 -13.39 -9.28
N LEU A 555 34.33 -12.45 -8.41
CA LEU A 555 33.16 -12.52 -7.54
C LEU A 555 31.85 -12.45 -8.33
N TYR A 556 31.75 -11.56 -9.32
CA TYR A 556 30.53 -11.44 -10.15
C TYR A 556 30.28 -12.64 -11.06
N ASP A 557 31.31 -13.34 -11.49
CA ASP A 557 31.14 -14.54 -12.30
C ASP A 557 30.49 -15.70 -11.50
N ILE A 558 30.60 -15.69 -10.17
CA ILE A 558 29.98 -16.66 -9.26
C ILE A 558 28.55 -16.23 -8.88
N ALA A 559 28.32 -14.94 -8.62
CA ALA A 559 27.22 -14.46 -7.78
C ALA A 559 26.01 -13.87 -8.48
N VAL A 560 26.07 -13.56 -9.79
CA VAL A 560 24.96 -12.83 -10.44
C VAL A 560 24.18 -13.71 -11.40
N PRO A 561 22.96 -14.16 -11.04
CA PRO A 561 22.00 -14.75 -11.99
C PRO A 561 21.54 -13.71 -13.02
N GLY A 562 20.83 -14.12 -14.05
CA GLY A 562 20.49 -13.31 -15.22
C GLY A 562 19.84 -11.94 -14.98
N ALA A 563 19.88 -11.05 -15.98
CA ALA A 563 19.36 -9.66 -15.98
C ALA A 563 17.91 -9.49 -15.50
N ARG A 564 17.10 -10.52 -15.70
CA ARG A 564 15.67 -10.47 -15.40
C ARG A 564 15.41 -10.26 -13.92
N GLY A 565 16.16 -10.95 -13.04
CA GLY A 565 15.93 -10.91 -11.61
C GLY A 565 16.17 -9.52 -11.01
N GLU A 566 17.22 -8.82 -11.42
CA GLU A 566 17.59 -7.52 -10.83
C GLU A 566 16.60 -6.40 -11.17
N ILE A 567 16.08 -6.36 -12.41
CA ILE A 567 15.03 -5.40 -12.78
C ILE A 567 13.74 -5.70 -12.02
N ASP A 568 13.37 -6.98 -11.96
CA ASP A 568 12.12 -7.39 -11.30
C ASP A 568 12.19 -7.13 -9.79
N GLU A 569 13.35 -7.27 -9.14
CA GLU A 569 13.56 -6.88 -7.74
C GLU A 569 13.30 -5.40 -7.50
N VAL A 570 13.83 -4.50 -8.34
CA VAL A 570 13.61 -3.05 -8.24
C VAL A 570 12.15 -2.67 -8.43
N LEU A 571 11.44 -3.37 -9.32
CA LEU A 571 10.03 -3.09 -9.63
C LEU A 571 9.06 -3.71 -8.62
N ASN A 572 9.46 -4.77 -7.96
CA ASN A 572 8.61 -5.50 -7.00
C ASN A 572 8.79 -4.99 -5.57
N ASP A 573 9.90 -4.33 -5.26
CA ASP A 573 10.11 -3.72 -3.95
C ASP A 573 9.49 -2.31 -3.89
N ASP A 574 9.10 -1.89 -2.69
CA ASP A 574 8.71 -0.51 -2.36
C ASP A 574 9.91 0.46 -2.50
N TRP A 575 11.11 -0.07 -2.70
CA TRP A 575 12.36 0.65 -2.92
C TRP A 575 12.68 0.74 -4.40
N VAL A 576 13.15 1.93 -4.79
CA VAL A 576 13.48 2.24 -6.17
C VAL A 576 15.00 2.32 -6.36
N TRP A 577 15.81 2.18 -5.27
CA TRP A 577 17.26 2.30 -5.35
C TRP A 577 17.97 1.02 -4.93
N ARG A 578 18.88 0.57 -5.78
CA ARG A 578 19.74 -0.61 -5.60
C ARG A 578 21.10 -0.37 -6.26
N LEU A 579 22.11 -1.15 -5.90
CA LEU A 579 23.37 -1.19 -6.63
C LEU A 579 23.19 -1.89 -8.00
N PRO A 580 23.72 -1.32 -9.10
CA PRO A 580 23.54 -1.85 -10.46
C PRO A 580 24.48 -3.03 -10.75
N HIS A 581 24.32 -4.16 -10.06
CA HIS A 581 25.23 -5.29 -10.15
C HIS A 581 25.36 -5.87 -11.57
N TRP A 582 24.24 -6.03 -12.28
CA TRP A 582 24.23 -6.55 -13.65
C TRP A 582 25.00 -5.66 -14.63
N ILE A 583 24.75 -4.38 -14.59
CA ILE A 583 25.44 -3.41 -15.46
C ILE A 583 26.91 -3.35 -15.11
N THR A 584 27.24 -3.38 -13.82
CA THR A 584 28.64 -3.38 -13.34
C THR A 584 29.38 -4.62 -13.82
N ARG A 585 28.75 -5.79 -13.78
CA ARG A 585 29.33 -7.02 -14.33
C ARG A 585 29.57 -6.91 -15.84
N ALA A 586 28.59 -6.42 -16.58
CA ALA A 586 28.71 -6.25 -18.02
C ALA A 586 29.84 -5.26 -18.38
N HIS A 587 29.95 -4.16 -17.63
CA HIS A 587 31.04 -3.17 -17.79
C HIS A 587 32.41 -3.79 -17.49
N LEU A 588 32.56 -4.56 -16.43
CA LEU A 588 33.81 -5.29 -16.12
C LEU A 588 34.20 -6.27 -17.22
N ARG A 589 33.22 -6.91 -17.87
CA ARG A 589 33.45 -7.77 -19.04
C ARG A 589 33.95 -6.99 -20.27
N LEU A 590 33.38 -5.81 -20.52
CA LEU A 590 33.86 -4.91 -21.57
C LEU A 590 35.30 -4.52 -21.30
N ALA A 591 35.62 -4.03 -20.11
CA ALA A 591 36.97 -3.60 -19.69
C ALA A 591 37.98 -4.78 -19.69
N GLY A 592 37.54 -5.99 -19.46
CA GLY A 592 38.37 -7.19 -19.45
C GLY A 592 38.53 -7.90 -20.80
N GLY A 593 38.11 -7.27 -21.91
CA GLY A 593 38.28 -7.79 -23.28
C GLY A 593 37.18 -8.80 -23.72
N ASN A 594 36.21 -9.17 -22.86
CA ASN A 594 35.07 -9.99 -23.24
C ASN A 594 33.94 -9.09 -23.80
N THR A 595 34.29 -8.35 -24.84
CA THR A 595 33.44 -7.26 -25.39
C THR A 595 32.11 -7.78 -25.92
N GLN A 596 32.11 -8.92 -26.61
CA GLN A 596 30.88 -9.50 -27.18
C GLN A 596 29.83 -9.80 -26.10
N ARG A 597 30.23 -10.48 -25.02
CA ARG A 597 29.34 -10.87 -23.92
C ARG A 597 28.89 -9.64 -23.11
N GLY A 598 29.80 -8.71 -22.81
CA GLY A 598 29.46 -7.48 -22.09
C GLY A 598 28.43 -6.64 -22.87
N ARG A 599 28.60 -6.48 -24.20
CA ARG A 599 27.62 -5.79 -25.05
C ARG A 599 26.25 -6.49 -25.05
N ALA A 600 26.23 -7.82 -25.23
CA ALA A 600 24.99 -8.58 -25.25
C ALA A 600 24.19 -8.43 -23.93
N GLU A 601 24.86 -8.40 -22.79
CA GLU A 601 24.23 -8.22 -21.49
C GLU A 601 23.63 -6.81 -21.33
N LEU A 602 24.32 -5.75 -21.78
CA LEU A 602 23.79 -4.39 -21.76
C LEU A 602 22.60 -4.23 -22.73
N GLU A 603 22.67 -4.80 -23.91
CA GLU A 603 21.59 -4.79 -24.91
C GLU A 603 20.34 -5.54 -24.38
N GLU A 604 20.53 -6.69 -23.72
CA GLU A 604 19.46 -7.43 -23.06
C GLU A 604 18.75 -6.57 -22.01
N PHE A 605 19.52 -5.87 -21.15
CA PHE A 605 18.98 -4.96 -20.16
C PHE A 605 18.16 -3.83 -20.80
N ILE A 606 18.74 -3.14 -21.79
CA ILE A 606 18.09 -2.02 -22.50
C ILE A 606 16.77 -2.49 -23.14
N ASN A 607 16.78 -3.67 -23.79
CA ASN A 607 15.60 -4.24 -24.41
C ASN A 607 14.50 -4.56 -23.38
N ARG A 608 14.86 -5.08 -22.22
CA ARG A 608 13.91 -5.32 -21.14
C ARG A 608 13.32 -4.02 -20.62
N ALA A 609 14.17 -3.01 -20.32
CA ALA A 609 13.73 -1.69 -19.86
C ALA A 609 12.77 -1.00 -20.87
N ASN A 610 13.04 -1.14 -22.17
CA ASN A 610 12.19 -0.59 -23.22
C ASN A 610 10.83 -1.33 -23.34
N ARG A 611 10.80 -2.64 -23.19
CA ARG A 611 9.53 -3.40 -23.15
C ARG A 611 8.66 -2.95 -21.99
N LEU A 612 9.22 -2.84 -20.77
CA LEU A 612 8.48 -2.36 -19.59
C LEU A 612 7.88 -0.97 -19.81
N ALA A 613 8.66 -0.08 -20.43
CA ALA A 613 8.15 1.24 -20.76
C ALA A 613 7.01 1.22 -21.80
N ALA A 614 7.07 0.33 -22.79
CA ALA A 614 6.00 0.15 -23.78
C ALA A 614 4.72 -0.41 -23.12
N GLU A 615 4.86 -1.20 -22.06
CA GLU A 615 3.74 -1.69 -21.22
C GLU A 615 3.21 -0.63 -20.25
N GLY A 616 3.77 0.59 -20.24
CA GLY A 616 3.40 1.67 -19.34
C GLY A 616 4.01 1.56 -17.94
N VAL A 617 4.84 0.55 -17.67
CA VAL A 617 5.52 0.38 -16.40
C VAL A 617 6.64 1.40 -16.26
N TRP A 618 6.64 2.13 -15.17
CA TRP A 618 7.59 3.21 -14.94
C TRP A 618 8.48 2.94 -13.72
N SER A 619 9.78 3.12 -13.91
CA SER A 619 10.78 3.21 -12.85
C SER A 619 11.89 4.17 -13.27
N GLY A 620 12.09 5.23 -12.48
CA GLY A 620 13.21 6.17 -12.68
C GLY A 620 14.56 5.48 -12.56
N GLU A 621 14.68 4.49 -11.68
CA GLU A 621 15.91 3.72 -11.47
C GLU A 621 16.24 2.84 -12.68
N VAL A 622 15.27 2.10 -13.20
CA VAL A 622 15.47 1.28 -14.42
C VAL A 622 15.86 2.16 -15.62
N ARG A 623 15.29 3.37 -15.72
CA ARG A 623 15.66 4.35 -16.76
C ARG A 623 17.07 4.91 -16.58
N TYR A 624 17.47 5.18 -15.34
CA TYR A 624 18.85 5.58 -15.03
C TYR A 624 19.83 4.46 -15.40
N TRP A 625 19.56 3.23 -15.04
CA TRP A 625 20.41 2.10 -15.39
C TRP A 625 20.45 1.86 -16.91
N ALA A 626 19.32 2.03 -17.61
CA ALA A 626 19.32 1.97 -19.07
C ALA A 626 20.17 3.09 -19.70
N ALA A 627 20.15 4.29 -19.12
CA ALA A 627 21.02 5.39 -19.55
C ALA A 627 22.49 5.04 -19.35
N THR A 628 22.85 4.47 -18.20
CA THR A 628 24.21 4.01 -17.91
C THR A 628 24.65 2.92 -18.91
N ALA A 629 23.79 1.94 -19.19
CA ALA A 629 24.06 0.89 -20.15
C ALA A 629 24.29 1.44 -21.58
N LEU A 630 23.47 2.40 -22.02
CA LEU A 630 23.61 3.08 -23.31
C LEU A 630 24.92 3.88 -23.39
N ALA A 631 25.31 4.57 -22.31
CA ALA A 631 26.56 5.30 -22.23
C ALA A 631 27.77 4.36 -22.42
N LEU A 632 27.76 3.21 -21.73
CA LEU A 632 28.79 2.15 -21.85
C LEU A 632 28.88 1.54 -23.26
N LEU A 633 27.80 1.56 -24.03
CA LEU A 633 27.79 1.15 -25.44
C LEU A 633 28.27 2.25 -26.40
N GLY A 634 28.53 3.47 -25.88
CA GLY A 634 28.91 4.64 -26.67
C GLY A 634 27.74 5.42 -27.28
N GLU A 635 26.49 5.05 -26.92
CA GLU A 635 25.28 5.66 -27.45
C GLU A 635 24.84 6.86 -26.60
N VAL A 636 25.70 7.85 -26.45
CA VAL A 636 25.58 8.93 -25.46
C VAL A 636 24.34 9.81 -25.64
N ASP A 637 23.86 10.04 -26.87
CA ASP A 637 22.64 10.80 -27.12
C ASP A 637 21.41 10.08 -26.53
N ARG A 638 21.28 8.78 -26.81
CA ARG A 638 20.22 7.93 -26.25
C ARG A 638 20.36 7.78 -24.73
N ALA A 639 21.58 7.73 -24.22
CA ALA A 639 21.86 7.73 -22.79
C ALA A 639 21.33 9.00 -22.12
N ALA A 640 21.60 10.18 -22.70
CA ALA A 640 21.11 11.47 -22.21
C ALA A 640 19.58 11.58 -22.27
N GLU A 641 18.94 11.04 -23.31
CA GLU A 641 17.48 10.96 -23.43
C GLU A 641 16.88 10.06 -22.32
N SER A 642 17.44 8.86 -22.12
CA SER A 642 16.99 7.94 -21.07
C SER A 642 17.18 8.52 -19.68
N LEU A 643 18.31 9.23 -19.42
CA LEU A 643 18.58 9.91 -18.17
C LEU A 643 17.60 11.06 -17.93
N ARG A 644 17.29 11.85 -18.98
CA ARG A 644 16.27 12.91 -18.89
C ARG A 644 14.91 12.33 -18.55
N ALA A 645 14.51 11.25 -19.22
CA ALA A 645 13.28 10.54 -18.90
C ALA A 645 13.27 10.02 -17.46
N ALA A 646 14.39 9.53 -16.93
CA ALA A 646 14.52 9.15 -15.52
C ALA A 646 14.24 10.34 -14.58
N VAL A 647 14.87 11.49 -14.83
CA VAL A 647 14.72 12.71 -14.01
C VAL A 647 13.30 13.26 -14.10
N ASP A 648 12.72 13.35 -15.29
CA ASP A 648 11.34 13.81 -15.51
C ASP A 648 10.34 12.85 -14.82
N GLY A 649 10.69 11.60 -14.75
CA GLY A 649 9.96 10.56 -14.06
C GLY A 649 10.17 10.47 -12.56
N GLY A 650 10.97 11.35 -11.99
CA GLY A 650 11.13 11.43 -10.55
C GLY A 650 12.34 10.69 -9.98
N TRP A 651 13.30 10.26 -10.81
CA TRP A 651 14.60 9.82 -10.31
C TRP A 651 15.35 11.00 -9.68
N ARG A 652 15.80 10.84 -8.43
CA ARG A 652 16.37 11.91 -7.61
C ARG A 652 17.71 11.55 -6.98
N HIS A 653 18.39 10.52 -7.51
CA HIS A 653 19.65 10.02 -6.95
C HIS A 653 20.88 10.60 -7.66
N ALA A 654 20.88 11.91 -8.00
CA ALA A 654 22.02 12.57 -8.62
C ALA A 654 23.31 12.47 -7.78
N TRP A 655 23.20 12.41 -6.45
CA TRP A 655 24.31 12.12 -5.54
C TRP A 655 24.98 10.78 -5.86
N TRP A 656 24.18 9.77 -6.24
CA TRP A 656 24.66 8.44 -6.60
C TRP A 656 25.34 8.45 -7.97
N ALA A 657 24.80 9.11 -8.96
CA ALA A 657 25.40 9.18 -10.29
C ALA A 657 26.86 9.65 -10.27
N LYS A 658 27.23 10.52 -9.33
CA LYS A 658 28.61 10.98 -9.12
C LYS A 658 29.54 9.94 -8.52
N LEU A 659 28.98 8.91 -7.87
CA LEU A 659 29.69 7.79 -7.24
C LEU A 659 29.64 6.53 -8.09
N ASP A 660 28.71 6.47 -9.05
CA ASP A 660 28.51 5.28 -9.87
C ASP A 660 29.69 5.07 -10.82
N TRP A 661 30.46 4.03 -10.53
CA TRP A 661 31.62 3.65 -11.33
C TRP A 661 31.26 3.42 -12.82
N ASN A 662 30.06 2.95 -13.09
CA ASN A 662 29.60 2.67 -14.45
C ASN A 662 29.37 3.92 -15.30
N LEU A 663 29.10 5.08 -14.69
CA LEU A 663 28.84 6.34 -15.39
C LEU A 663 30.04 7.30 -15.37
N ARG A 664 31.09 7.02 -14.60
CA ARG A 664 32.20 7.96 -14.31
C ARG A 664 32.87 8.54 -15.55
N ASP A 665 33.09 7.74 -16.60
CA ASP A 665 33.80 8.13 -17.81
C ASP A 665 32.93 9.02 -18.73
N HIS A 666 31.65 9.22 -18.39
CA HIS A 666 30.67 10.01 -19.12
C HIS A 666 30.14 11.23 -18.34
N LEU A 667 30.57 11.41 -17.07
CA LEU A 667 30.09 12.50 -16.22
C LEU A 667 30.38 13.89 -16.78
N ASP A 668 31.50 14.06 -17.48
CA ASP A 668 31.92 15.31 -18.09
C ASP A 668 31.33 15.56 -19.49
N ASP A 669 30.63 14.59 -20.07
CA ASP A 669 29.91 14.78 -21.34
C ASP A 669 28.80 15.83 -21.14
N PRO A 670 28.78 16.93 -21.92
CA PRO A 670 27.82 18.02 -21.72
C PRO A 670 26.37 17.60 -21.73
N ARG A 671 26.01 16.53 -22.46
CA ARG A 671 24.65 15.97 -22.57
C ARG A 671 24.22 15.28 -21.27
N ILE A 672 25.11 14.49 -20.67
CA ILE A 672 24.89 13.81 -19.38
C ILE A 672 24.96 14.81 -18.23
N ALA A 673 26.02 15.60 -18.16
CA ALA A 673 26.24 16.62 -17.12
C ALA A 673 25.10 17.65 -17.07
N GLY A 674 24.54 18.02 -18.25
CA GLY A 674 23.39 18.91 -18.33
C GLY A 674 22.14 18.36 -17.62
N VAL A 675 21.86 17.09 -17.81
CA VAL A 675 20.70 16.42 -17.17
C VAL A 675 20.93 16.26 -15.66
N LEU A 676 22.13 15.87 -15.24
CA LEU A 676 22.45 15.70 -13.82
C LEU A 676 22.32 17.02 -13.04
N ARG A 677 22.74 18.15 -13.63
CA ARG A 677 22.50 19.49 -13.03
C ARG A 677 21.02 19.80 -12.83
N VAL A 678 20.15 19.41 -13.76
CA VAL A 678 18.71 19.57 -13.59
C VAL A 678 18.20 18.72 -12.43
N ALA A 679 18.67 17.48 -12.30
CA ALA A 679 18.30 16.60 -11.17
C ALA A 679 18.73 17.16 -9.80
N GLU A 680 19.88 17.84 -9.74
CA GLU A 680 20.37 18.53 -8.54
C GLU A 680 19.58 19.79 -8.21
N ALA A 681 19.28 20.62 -9.23
CA ALA A 681 18.55 21.88 -9.04
C ALA A 681 17.11 21.68 -8.50
N VAL A 682 16.51 20.51 -8.71
CA VAL A 682 15.21 20.16 -8.11
C VAL A 682 15.34 20.03 -6.58
N LYS A 683 16.50 19.62 -6.08
CA LYS A 683 16.80 19.52 -4.64
C LYS A 683 16.91 20.90 -3.95
N GLU A 684 17.33 21.94 -4.68
CA GLU A 684 17.54 23.29 -4.14
C GLU A 684 16.27 24.16 -4.12
N ARG A 685 15.20 23.74 -4.83
CA ARG A 685 13.94 24.50 -4.92
C ARG A 685 12.89 24.08 -3.91
N THR A 686 13.17 23.10 -3.08
CA THR A 686 12.31 22.53 -2.03
C THR A 686 12.90 22.74 -0.63
#